data_4f6146bbd90d5468bea783a24ab74d4a
#
_entry.id   4f6146bbd90d5468bea783a24ab74d4a
#
_cell.length_a   1.000
_cell.length_b   1.000
_cell.length_c   1.000
_cell.angle_alpha   90.00
_cell.angle_beta   90.00
_cell.angle_gamma   90.00
#
_symmetry.space_group_name_H-M   'P 1'
#
loop_
_entity.id
_entity.type
_entity.pdbx_description
1 polymer ?
#
loop_
_entity_poly.entity_id
_entity_poly.type
_entity_poly.pdbx_seq_one_letter_code
_entity_poly.pdbx_strand_id
1 'polypeptide(L)'
;MTPRREALAFAAALGALVSALLGESLTLGKVLSPADVLYAQASFRGDRPPTYEPANRLLIDPVLQFQPWLEFSRRMLRGGRLPLWNSRAGLGVPHLANGQSAVFDPFQIIAYLGTLPEALAWIAASRLWVAGFGMFLLARRWGLGGWGRWFAGLAFPLCGFMVLWLQYTVASAAAWLPWCLWATDRALIGRRWRDSAALGLVVAASLFGGHVQTTAHVLIASGLYVLTQIRSAGRRGLTCWAAGIGVGVLIAAVEVVPLGFYLAKSPVWADRSTSKPSAWSVPAPRLMDAACTALPYLYGSQRRGMPNLARALGVHNLNESAGGFAGLATLVWLAPIGAMSGGRWRAVAILGVVGALGAFGVPPVANLLRAIPVVSVTDNRRLTLWVAFALVLLGGRGLDQIMETRRNQWFGRWVVAWVVVAVVLAGGAATVVALGPRLRERARSHERAESASSHVGRALRFTPGYLAGAAVQLGALAAVAGLVRRGRLGPSAARAIVGSIALLDLFAFAYGVNPAIERGDHRPGSPVIDRLREVAPFPMRVVGVGAELPPNTLMLYGLADCRNYDSVELAASLRWLDALYEPGSSRTSRRPVTWAGVARAADRLRASGVAAAVGASEPPAGLFEAVERVGPVWIARLGGPRPERFGPGDGRFDVIVNPSATPRRLVIPETYDPGWRAWVEGVEVAVKAESAALLAVDLPAADLPRWVALRYDPPEVRWSLVASGVGLCLAALGLIAPKKAVFGVGAAGRVGLESILRPTPGRRAGSPTEGRDADGPLHV
;
A
#
# COMPACT_ATOMS: atom_id res chain seq x y z
N MET A 1 23.75 5.86 -27.93
CA MET A 1 22.51 5.05 -28.05
C MET A 1 21.34 5.95 -28.42
N THR A 2 20.45 5.48 -29.31
CA THR A 2 19.17 6.19 -29.53
C THR A 2 18.31 6.16 -28.26
N PRO A 3 17.44 7.16 -28.10
CA PRO A 3 16.56 7.22 -26.90
C PRO A 3 15.71 5.97 -26.65
N ARG A 4 15.31 5.27 -27.72
CA ARG A 4 14.56 4.01 -27.62
C ARG A 4 15.45 2.85 -27.14
N ARG A 5 16.64 2.73 -27.72
CA ARG A 5 17.60 1.68 -27.31
C ARG A 5 18.05 1.82 -25.88
N GLU A 6 18.22 3.05 -25.41
CA GLU A 6 18.54 3.31 -23.99
C GLU A 6 17.40 2.90 -23.05
N ALA A 7 16.15 3.26 -23.38
CA ALA A 7 14.99 2.89 -22.58
C ALA A 7 14.80 1.36 -22.50
N LEU A 8 15.04 0.64 -23.61
CA LEU A 8 14.98 -0.82 -23.63
C LEU A 8 16.11 -1.44 -22.79
N ALA A 9 17.35 -0.93 -22.93
CA ALA A 9 18.47 -1.39 -22.12
C ALA A 9 18.24 -1.15 -20.61
N PHE A 10 17.70 0.03 -20.27
CA PHE A 10 17.33 0.34 -18.89
C PHE A 10 16.21 -0.60 -18.37
N ALA A 11 15.18 -0.83 -19.17
CA ALA A 11 14.06 -1.72 -18.82
C ALA A 11 14.55 -3.15 -18.54
N ALA A 12 15.48 -3.65 -19.34
CA ALA A 12 16.12 -4.95 -19.14
C ALA A 12 16.98 -4.99 -17.88
N ALA A 13 17.82 -3.98 -17.64
CA ALA A 13 18.65 -3.87 -16.46
C ALA A 13 17.80 -3.78 -15.16
N LEU A 14 16.71 -3.02 -15.21
CA LEU A 14 15.75 -2.93 -14.11
C LEU A 14 15.06 -4.29 -13.88
N GLY A 15 14.66 -5.00 -14.95
CA GLY A 15 14.13 -6.34 -14.87
C GLY A 15 15.11 -7.31 -14.22
N ALA A 16 16.38 -7.27 -14.59
CA ALA A 16 17.43 -8.09 -13.97
C ALA A 16 17.63 -7.77 -12.48
N LEU A 17 17.60 -6.47 -12.11
CA LEU A 17 17.69 -6.04 -10.71
C LEU A 17 16.52 -6.58 -9.87
N VAL A 18 15.30 -6.43 -10.38
CA VAL A 18 14.09 -6.93 -9.69
C VAL A 18 14.11 -8.46 -9.60
N SER A 19 14.57 -9.15 -10.65
CA SER A 19 14.73 -10.60 -10.63
C SER A 19 15.81 -11.04 -9.64
N ALA A 20 16.90 -10.32 -9.51
CA ALA A 20 17.91 -10.59 -8.49
C ALA A 20 17.38 -10.41 -7.06
N LEU A 21 16.48 -9.42 -6.85
CA LEU A 21 15.88 -9.15 -5.55
C LEU A 21 14.84 -10.20 -5.14
N LEU A 22 14.00 -10.65 -6.09
CA LEU A 22 12.84 -11.50 -5.86
C LEU A 22 13.00 -12.91 -6.48
N GLY A 23 14.21 -13.27 -6.89
CA GLY A 23 14.48 -14.46 -7.70
C GLY A 23 13.98 -15.77 -7.09
N GLU A 24 14.08 -15.94 -5.78
CA GLU A 24 13.58 -17.15 -5.10
C GLU A 24 12.09 -17.38 -5.37
N SER A 25 11.29 -16.32 -5.40
CA SER A 25 9.86 -16.41 -5.64
C SER A 25 9.48 -16.35 -7.13
N LEU A 26 10.31 -15.76 -7.99
CA LEU A 26 10.04 -15.67 -9.41
C LEU A 26 10.48 -16.92 -10.19
N THR A 27 11.56 -17.60 -9.75
CA THR A 27 12.20 -18.66 -10.51
C THR A 27 12.40 -19.98 -9.77
N LEU A 28 12.47 -19.97 -8.42
CA LEU A 28 12.77 -21.16 -7.61
C LEU A 28 11.54 -21.79 -6.92
N GLY A 29 10.33 -21.37 -7.30
CA GLY A 29 9.07 -21.97 -6.83
C GLY A 29 8.64 -21.61 -5.43
N LYS A 30 9.38 -20.73 -4.71
CA LYS A 30 8.96 -20.18 -3.42
C LYS A 30 7.87 -19.13 -3.57
N VAL A 31 7.15 -18.86 -2.49
CA VAL A 31 6.08 -17.86 -2.46
C VAL A 31 6.54 -16.59 -1.75
N LEU A 32 6.37 -15.43 -2.38
CA LEU A 32 6.65 -14.13 -1.76
C LEU A 32 5.54 -13.79 -0.75
N SER A 33 5.67 -14.33 0.43
CA SER A 33 4.66 -14.18 1.49
C SER A 33 5.30 -14.32 2.87
N PRO A 34 4.83 -13.57 3.87
CA PRO A 34 5.18 -13.79 5.27
C PRO A 34 4.19 -14.71 5.98
N ALA A 35 3.51 -15.62 5.29
CA ALA A 35 2.43 -16.44 5.85
C ALA A 35 2.90 -17.40 6.97
N ASP A 36 4.20 -17.65 7.07
CA ASP A 36 4.82 -18.37 8.20
C ASP A 36 4.61 -17.66 9.55
N VAL A 37 4.12 -16.41 9.57
CA VAL A 37 3.69 -15.70 10.79
C VAL A 37 2.51 -16.41 11.47
N LEU A 38 1.71 -17.19 10.73
CA LEU A 38 0.58 -17.93 11.27
C LEU A 38 1.03 -19.04 12.24
N TYR A 39 2.24 -19.57 12.10
CA TYR A 39 2.79 -20.55 13.03
C TYR A 39 3.00 -20.04 14.47
N ALA A 40 2.88 -18.73 14.68
CA ALA A 40 2.85 -18.16 16.03
C ALA A 40 1.58 -18.55 16.82
N GLN A 41 0.45 -18.86 16.12
CA GLN A 41 -0.79 -19.32 16.71
C GLN A 41 -0.78 -20.83 16.86
N ALA A 42 -1.35 -21.32 17.96
CA ALA A 42 -1.41 -22.76 18.22
C ALA A 42 -2.24 -23.51 17.18
N SER A 43 -3.30 -22.88 16.66
CA SER A 43 -4.16 -23.44 15.61
C SER A 43 -3.45 -23.79 14.31
N PHE A 44 -2.31 -23.15 13.99
CA PHE A 44 -1.56 -23.36 12.74
C PHE A 44 -0.17 -23.94 12.95
N ARG A 45 0.27 -24.08 14.22
CA ARG A 45 1.67 -24.40 14.56
C ARG A 45 2.11 -25.77 14.03
N GLY A 46 1.25 -26.79 14.03
CA GLY A 46 1.61 -28.16 13.70
C GLY A 46 2.73 -28.65 14.63
N ASP A 47 3.73 -29.32 14.07
CA ASP A 47 4.90 -29.86 14.80
C ASP A 47 6.00 -28.81 15.09
N ARG A 48 5.78 -27.55 14.72
CA ARG A 48 6.77 -26.49 14.95
C ARG A 48 6.86 -26.13 16.44
N PRO A 49 8.06 -25.81 16.95
CA PRO A 49 8.23 -25.46 18.35
C PRO A 49 7.49 -24.15 18.72
N PRO A 50 7.05 -23.97 19.96
CA PRO A 50 6.45 -22.73 20.43
C PRO A 50 7.34 -21.49 20.26
N THR A 51 8.65 -21.69 20.18
CA THR A 51 9.68 -20.67 19.97
C THR A 51 9.92 -20.34 18.49
N TYR A 52 9.11 -20.88 17.56
CA TYR A 52 9.25 -20.60 16.12
C TYR A 52 9.23 -19.10 15.84
N GLU A 53 10.24 -18.62 15.15
CA GLU A 53 10.33 -17.23 14.71
C GLU A 53 9.95 -17.12 13.23
N PRO A 54 8.90 -16.37 12.86
CA PRO A 54 8.58 -16.12 11.46
C PRO A 54 9.66 -15.31 10.75
N ALA A 55 9.76 -15.46 9.45
CA ALA A 55 10.76 -14.78 8.62
C ALA A 55 10.74 -13.26 8.78
N ASN A 56 9.55 -12.64 8.83
CA ASN A 56 9.41 -11.21 9.12
C ASN A 56 8.04 -10.89 9.73
N ARG A 57 7.99 -10.63 11.04
CA ARG A 57 6.76 -10.25 11.76
C ARG A 57 6.23 -8.86 11.39
N LEU A 58 7.06 -8.00 10.79
CA LEU A 58 6.63 -6.66 10.34
C LEU A 58 5.50 -6.76 9.31
N LEU A 59 5.52 -7.81 8.48
CA LEU A 59 4.63 -8.00 7.34
C LEU A 59 3.39 -8.85 7.68
N ILE A 60 2.78 -8.66 8.86
CA ILE A 60 1.60 -9.41 9.28
C ILE A 60 0.34 -9.02 8.49
N ASP A 61 0.14 -7.72 8.21
CA ASP A 61 -1.06 -7.23 7.51
C ASP A 61 -1.26 -7.85 6.11
N PRO A 62 -0.21 -8.08 5.28
CA PRO A 62 -0.36 -8.85 4.05
C PRO A 62 -1.08 -10.18 4.22
N VAL A 63 -0.84 -10.89 5.30
CA VAL A 63 -1.48 -12.20 5.58
C VAL A 63 -2.89 -12.05 6.13
N LEU A 64 -3.14 -11.03 6.95
CA LEU A 64 -4.43 -10.83 7.61
C LEU A 64 -5.43 -10.04 6.76
N GLN A 65 -4.97 -9.26 5.77
CA GLN A 65 -5.82 -8.39 4.97
C GLN A 65 -5.66 -8.63 3.46
N PHE A 66 -4.49 -8.29 2.90
CA PHE A 66 -4.35 -8.15 1.45
C PHE A 66 -4.43 -9.48 0.70
N GLN A 67 -3.82 -10.55 1.20
CA GLN A 67 -3.89 -11.86 0.56
C GLN A 67 -5.29 -12.49 0.65
N PRO A 68 -5.99 -12.49 1.81
CA PRO A 68 -7.38 -12.93 1.89
C PRO A 68 -8.33 -12.14 0.99
N TRP A 69 -8.21 -10.81 0.95
CA TRP A 69 -9.04 -9.97 0.09
C TRP A 69 -8.76 -10.19 -1.40
N LEU A 70 -7.49 -10.34 -1.77
CA LEU A 70 -7.10 -10.63 -3.15
C LEU A 70 -7.63 -11.99 -3.62
N GLU A 71 -7.55 -13.02 -2.77
CA GLU A 71 -8.11 -14.35 -3.08
C GLU A 71 -9.64 -14.29 -3.17
N PHE A 72 -10.30 -13.52 -2.33
CA PHE A 72 -11.74 -13.29 -2.43
C PHE A 72 -12.10 -12.60 -3.76
N SER A 73 -11.45 -11.49 -4.10
CA SER A 73 -11.65 -10.79 -5.36
C SER A 73 -11.40 -11.69 -6.57
N ARG A 74 -10.30 -12.46 -6.53
CA ARG A 74 -9.94 -13.43 -7.57
C ARG A 74 -11.03 -14.47 -7.80
N ARG A 75 -11.53 -15.06 -6.72
CA ARG A 75 -12.59 -16.08 -6.79
C ARG A 75 -13.88 -15.50 -7.37
N MET A 76 -14.29 -14.32 -6.92
CA MET A 76 -15.50 -13.65 -7.39
C MET A 76 -15.41 -13.29 -8.87
N LEU A 77 -14.31 -12.64 -9.28
CA LEU A 77 -14.11 -12.22 -10.68
C LEU A 77 -14.00 -13.41 -11.64
N ARG A 78 -13.33 -14.51 -11.23
CA ARG A 78 -13.31 -15.76 -12.02
C ARG A 78 -14.68 -16.41 -12.15
N GLY A 79 -15.55 -16.21 -11.17
CA GLY A 79 -16.96 -16.61 -11.23
C GLY A 79 -17.85 -15.62 -11.99
N GLY A 80 -17.29 -14.63 -12.71
CA GLY A 80 -18.03 -13.62 -13.47
C GLY A 80 -18.81 -12.62 -12.61
N ARG A 81 -18.45 -12.45 -11.33
CA ARG A 81 -19.15 -11.60 -10.37
C ARG A 81 -18.23 -10.51 -9.81
N LEU A 82 -18.74 -9.28 -9.72
CA LEU A 82 -18.03 -8.23 -8.98
C LEU A 82 -18.05 -8.54 -7.48
N PRO A 83 -16.91 -8.38 -6.79
CA PRO A 83 -16.79 -8.64 -5.36
C PRO A 83 -17.38 -7.49 -4.54
N LEU A 84 -18.70 -7.29 -4.58
CA LEU A 84 -19.38 -6.17 -3.92
C LEU A 84 -19.47 -6.37 -2.40
N TRP A 85 -19.81 -7.60 -1.98
CA TRP A 85 -20.03 -7.97 -0.59
C TRP A 85 -19.25 -9.22 -0.21
N ASN A 86 -18.61 -9.22 0.96
CA ASN A 86 -17.85 -10.35 1.49
C ASN A 86 -18.50 -10.88 2.76
N SER A 87 -19.21 -12.01 2.66
CA SER A 87 -19.85 -12.67 3.78
C SER A 87 -18.90 -13.44 4.71
N ARG A 88 -17.61 -13.55 4.33
CA ARG A 88 -16.62 -14.34 5.07
C ARG A 88 -15.83 -13.54 6.08
N ALA A 89 -15.95 -12.23 6.07
CA ALA A 89 -15.31 -11.31 7.01
C ALA A 89 -16.39 -10.61 7.85
N GLY A 90 -16.25 -10.69 9.15
CA GLY A 90 -17.21 -10.11 10.08
C GLY A 90 -18.62 -10.70 9.90
N LEU A 91 -19.62 -9.88 10.07
CA LEU A 91 -21.01 -10.21 9.75
C LEU A 91 -21.38 -9.85 8.31
N GLY A 92 -20.42 -9.94 7.40
CA GLY A 92 -20.52 -9.42 6.04
C GLY A 92 -20.17 -7.94 5.94
N VAL A 93 -19.35 -7.60 4.95
CA VAL A 93 -18.83 -6.24 4.72
C VAL A 93 -18.82 -5.86 3.24
N PRO A 94 -19.00 -4.57 2.90
CA PRO A 94 -18.80 -4.08 1.55
C PRO A 94 -17.33 -4.28 1.12
N HIS A 95 -17.07 -5.15 0.14
CA HIS A 95 -15.71 -5.49 -0.25
C HIS A 95 -15.11 -4.51 -1.26
N LEU A 96 -15.83 -4.22 -2.34
CA LEU A 96 -15.39 -3.23 -3.34
C LEU A 96 -15.22 -1.84 -2.71
N ALA A 97 -16.14 -1.46 -1.83
CA ALA A 97 -16.12 -0.17 -1.15
C ALA A 97 -15.03 -0.05 -0.06
N ASN A 98 -14.36 -1.13 0.31
CA ASN A 98 -13.24 -1.09 1.24
C ASN A 98 -12.09 -0.21 0.75
N GLY A 99 -11.92 -0.06 -0.57
CA GLY A 99 -10.80 0.64 -1.18
C GLY A 99 -9.50 -0.16 -1.11
N GLN A 100 -9.07 -0.59 0.06
CA GLN A 100 -7.82 -1.37 0.22
C GLN A 100 -7.91 -2.80 -0.35
N SER A 101 -9.11 -3.29 -0.67
CA SER A 101 -9.28 -4.50 -1.49
C SER A 101 -8.69 -4.33 -2.89
N ALA A 102 -8.59 -3.07 -3.37
CA ALA A 102 -7.92 -2.65 -4.60
C ALA A 102 -8.31 -3.49 -5.82
N VAL A 103 -9.61 -3.73 -5.99
CA VAL A 103 -10.15 -4.67 -6.99
C VAL A 103 -9.70 -4.33 -8.41
N PHE A 104 -9.53 -3.04 -8.71
CA PHE A 104 -9.13 -2.54 -10.03
C PHE A 104 -7.64 -2.15 -10.10
N ASP A 105 -6.82 -2.48 -9.09
CA ASP A 105 -5.38 -2.20 -9.14
C ASP A 105 -4.74 -2.91 -10.36
N PRO A 106 -4.12 -2.18 -11.29
CA PRO A 106 -3.49 -2.76 -12.47
C PRO A 106 -2.51 -3.89 -12.15
N PHE A 107 -1.84 -3.85 -11.00
CA PHE A 107 -0.91 -4.89 -10.58
C PHE A 107 -1.62 -6.17 -10.13
N GLN A 108 -2.80 -6.07 -9.52
CA GLN A 108 -3.57 -7.22 -9.03
C GLN A 108 -4.23 -8.04 -10.15
N ILE A 109 -4.37 -7.49 -11.36
CA ILE A 109 -4.89 -8.23 -12.53
C ILE A 109 -4.12 -9.54 -12.74
N ILE A 110 -2.82 -9.57 -12.43
CA ILE A 110 -1.96 -10.75 -12.51
C ILE A 110 -2.54 -11.91 -11.68
N ALA A 111 -3.07 -11.62 -10.48
CA ALA A 111 -3.67 -12.65 -9.63
C ALA A 111 -5.01 -13.18 -10.19
N TYR A 112 -5.74 -12.36 -10.92
CA TYR A 112 -7.01 -12.80 -11.53
C TYR A 112 -6.81 -13.79 -12.67
N LEU A 113 -5.64 -13.77 -13.31
CA LEU A 113 -5.26 -14.68 -14.41
C LEU A 113 -4.56 -15.96 -13.91
N GLY A 114 -3.76 -15.84 -12.81
CA GLY A 114 -2.91 -16.91 -12.27
C GLY A 114 -3.40 -17.50 -10.94
N THR A 115 -2.57 -18.29 -10.28
CA THR A 115 -2.77 -18.71 -8.88
C THR A 115 -2.28 -17.63 -7.93
N LEU A 116 -2.85 -17.55 -6.72
CA LEU A 116 -2.45 -16.52 -5.76
C LEU A 116 -0.96 -16.62 -5.38
N PRO A 117 -0.41 -17.81 -5.03
CA PRO A 117 1.00 -17.91 -4.63
C PRO A 117 1.98 -17.37 -5.67
N GLU A 118 1.75 -17.68 -6.93
CA GLU A 118 2.60 -17.25 -8.05
C GLU A 118 2.44 -15.75 -8.34
N ALA A 119 1.20 -15.26 -8.26
CA ALA A 119 0.88 -13.87 -8.55
C ALA A 119 1.55 -12.88 -7.58
N LEU A 120 1.73 -13.24 -6.30
CA LEU A 120 2.30 -12.34 -5.28
C LEU A 120 3.67 -11.80 -5.68
N ALA A 121 4.56 -12.65 -6.20
CA ALA A 121 5.88 -12.25 -6.66
C ALA A 121 5.81 -11.35 -7.91
N TRP A 122 4.95 -11.66 -8.87
CA TRP A 122 4.78 -10.86 -10.08
C TRP A 122 4.12 -9.50 -9.81
N ILE A 123 3.18 -9.42 -8.86
CA ILE A 123 2.60 -8.16 -8.39
C ILE A 123 3.71 -7.28 -7.79
N ALA A 124 4.53 -7.83 -6.91
CA ALA A 124 5.64 -7.10 -6.30
C ALA A 124 6.67 -6.66 -7.36
N ALA A 125 7.07 -7.56 -8.26
CA ALA A 125 8.00 -7.26 -9.33
C ALA A 125 7.49 -6.15 -10.26
N SER A 126 6.22 -6.18 -10.65
CA SER A 126 5.61 -5.17 -11.52
C SER A 126 5.54 -3.80 -10.83
N ARG A 127 5.23 -3.73 -9.53
CA ARG A 127 5.26 -2.48 -8.74
C ARG A 127 6.65 -1.85 -8.76
N LEU A 128 7.70 -2.63 -8.48
CA LEU A 128 9.09 -2.14 -8.49
C LEU A 128 9.51 -1.72 -9.90
N TRP A 129 9.16 -2.51 -10.90
CA TRP A 129 9.50 -2.20 -12.29
C TRP A 129 8.84 -0.92 -12.79
N VAL A 130 7.54 -0.74 -12.53
CA VAL A 130 6.80 0.48 -12.91
C VAL A 130 7.36 1.69 -12.18
N ALA A 131 7.64 1.58 -10.88
CA ALA A 131 8.22 2.66 -10.09
C ALA A 131 9.59 3.11 -10.64
N GLY A 132 10.48 2.16 -10.90
CA GLY A 132 11.84 2.44 -11.42
C GLY A 132 11.82 2.98 -12.83
N PHE A 133 11.00 2.41 -13.72
CA PHE A 133 10.90 2.88 -15.10
C PHE A 133 10.27 4.29 -15.17
N GLY A 134 9.26 4.57 -14.36
CA GLY A 134 8.70 5.91 -14.22
C GLY A 134 9.71 6.93 -13.72
N MET A 135 10.54 6.56 -12.75
CA MET A 135 11.62 7.42 -12.23
C MET A 135 12.69 7.70 -13.29
N PHE A 136 13.09 6.69 -14.08
CA PHE A 136 14.00 6.87 -15.21
C PHE A 136 13.44 7.86 -16.26
N LEU A 137 12.14 7.72 -16.62
CA LEU A 137 11.49 8.62 -17.58
C LEU A 137 11.36 10.04 -17.04
N LEU A 138 11.02 10.21 -15.78
CA LEU A 138 10.94 11.52 -15.11
C LEU A 138 12.33 12.17 -15.07
N ALA A 139 13.34 11.45 -14.60
CA ALA A 139 14.71 11.91 -14.49
C ALA A 139 15.25 12.37 -15.86
N ARG A 140 15.00 11.57 -16.90
CA ARG A 140 15.34 11.92 -18.27
C ARG A 140 14.63 13.18 -18.76
N ARG A 141 13.32 13.30 -18.50
CA ARG A 141 12.52 14.46 -18.87
C ARG A 141 12.99 15.73 -18.16
N TRP A 142 13.47 15.60 -16.93
CA TRP A 142 13.99 16.73 -16.15
C TRP A 142 15.47 17.04 -16.43
N GLY A 143 16.09 16.35 -17.41
CA GLY A 143 17.41 16.67 -17.94
C GLY A 143 18.58 16.09 -17.14
N LEU A 144 18.40 14.97 -16.44
CA LEU A 144 19.53 14.25 -15.88
C LEU A 144 20.35 13.59 -16.98
N GLY A 145 21.67 13.57 -16.79
CA GLY A 145 22.62 12.85 -17.62
C GLY A 145 22.43 11.33 -17.56
N GLY A 146 23.19 10.58 -18.35
CA GLY A 146 23.08 9.11 -18.39
C GLY A 146 23.23 8.46 -17.03
N TRP A 147 24.27 8.82 -16.30
CA TRP A 147 24.55 8.26 -14.98
C TRP A 147 23.44 8.58 -13.95
N GLY A 148 23.00 9.84 -13.93
CA GLY A 148 21.97 10.29 -12.98
C GLY A 148 20.62 9.64 -13.20
N ARG A 149 20.14 9.55 -14.46
CA ARG A 149 18.82 8.95 -14.75
C ARG A 149 18.79 7.44 -14.54
N TRP A 150 19.90 6.74 -14.85
CA TRP A 150 20.03 5.30 -14.56
C TRP A 150 20.06 5.05 -13.06
N PHE A 151 20.88 5.82 -12.32
CA PHE A 151 20.93 5.73 -10.88
C PHE A 151 19.55 5.95 -10.24
N ALA A 152 18.87 7.05 -10.57
CA ALA A 152 17.56 7.37 -10.02
C ALA A 152 16.54 6.28 -10.30
N GLY A 153 16.50 5.75 -11.52
CA GLY A 153 15.59 4.67 -11.91
C GLY A 153 15.86 3.35 -11.20
N LEU A 154 17.13 2.99 -10.96
CA LEU A 154 17.49 1.76 -10.24
C LEU A 154 17.36 1.92 -8.72
N ALA A 155 17.63 3.11 -8.18
CA ALA A 155 17.60 3.37 -6.74
C ALA A 155 16.18 3.52 -6.18
N PHE A 156 15.23 4.09 -6.93
CA PHE A 156 13.88 4.34 -6.44
C PHE A 156 13.12 3.06 -6.05
N PRO A 157 13.10 1.99 -6.86
CA PRO A 157 12.47 0.74 -6.45
C PRO A 157 13.13 0.06 -5.24
N LEU A 158 14.40 0.35 -4.95
CA LEU A 158 15.14 -0.18 -3.81
C LEU A 158 15.08 0.71 -2.56
N CYS A 159 14.48 1.91 -2.64
CA CYS A 159 14.39 2.81 -1.49
C CYS A 159 13.52 2.22 -0.36
N GLY A 160 13.72 2.73 0.85
CA GLY A 160 13.02 2.24 2.04
C GLY A 160 11.51 2.19 1.87
N PHE A 161 10.92 3.24 1.27
CA PHE A 161 9.48 3.27 1.08
C PHE A 161 8.95 2.13 0.21
N MET A 162 9.53 1.93 -0.96
CA MET A 162 9.07 0.91 -1.90
C MET A 162 9.26 -0.51 -1.37
N VAL A 163 10.37 -0.78 -0.69
CA VAL A 163 10.71 -2.10 -0.18
C VAL A 163 9.88 -2.48 1.04
N LEU A 164 9.72 -1.57 2.01
CA LEU A 164 9.03 -1.84 3.27
C LEU A 164 7.51 -1.95 3.09
N TRP A 165 6.95 -1.27 2.09
CA TRP A 165 5.54 -1.31 1.77
C TRP A 165 5.19 -2.21 0.57
N LEU A 166 6.16 -2.99 0.05
CA LEU A 166 6.04 -3.72 -1.22
C LEU A 166 4.81 -4.64 -1.30
N GLN A 167 4.49 -5.34 -0.22
CA GLN A 167 3.35 -6.26 -0.16
C GLN A 167 2.02 -5.60 0.25
N TYR A 168 2.01 -4.28 0.40
CA TYR A 168 0.84 -3.47 0.76
C TYR A 168 0.32 -2.69 -0.45
N THR A 169 -0.93 -2.29 -0.39
CA THR A 169 -1.55 -1.37 -1.36
C THR A 169 -0.87 0.00 -1.40
N VAL A 170 -0.18 0.37 -0.33
CA VAL A 170 0.69 1.57 -0.23
C VAL A 170 1.69 1.64 -1.38
N ALA A 171 2.38 0.53 -1.69
CA ALA A 171 3.36 0.49 -2.77
C ALA A 171 2.70 0.57 -4.16
N SER A 172 1.49 0.01 -4.34
CA SER A 172 0.72 0.16 -5.57
C SER A 172 0.48 1.64 -5.90
N ALA A 173 -0.03 2.40 -4.93
CA ALA A 173 -0.28 3.83 -5.12
C ALA A 173 1.02 4.63 -5.32
N ALA A 174 2.07 4.33 -4.53
CA ALA A 174 3.35 5.04 -4.56
C ALA A 174 4.14 4.83 -5.85
N ALA A 175 4.03 3.66 -6.51
CA ALA A 175 4.70 3.36 -7.76
C ALA A 175 4.37 4.38 -8.89
N TRP A 176 3.21 5.02 -8.78
CA TRP A 176 2.75 6.00 -9.76
C TRP A 176 3.25 7.43 -9.50
N LEU A 177 3.92 7.72 -8.38
CA LEU A 177 4.44 9.07 -8.09
C LEU A 177 5.35 9.63 -9.20
N PRO A 178 6.39 8.91 -9.68
CA PRO A 178 7.22 9.40 -10.76
C PRO A 178 6.45 9.61 -12.07
N TRP A 179 5.51 8.73 -12.39
CA TRP A 179 4.64 8.82 -13.54
C TRP A 179 3.68 10.01 -13.47
N CYS A 180 3.13 10.27 -12.28
CA CYS A 180 2.22 11.41 -12.05
C CYS A 180 2.96 12.72 -12.30
N LEU A 181 4.18 12.89 -11.77
CA LEU A 181 5.00 14.07 -12.01
C LEU A 181 5.45 14.18 -13.48
N TRP A 182 5.81 13.07 -14.12
CA TRP A 182 6.13 13.02 -15.54
C TRP A 182 4.94 13.45 -16.41
N ALA A 183 3.74 12.93 -16.13
CA ALA A 183 2.53 13.25 -16.87
C ALA A 183 2.07 14.69 -16.58
N THR A 184 2.19 15.17 -15.33
CA THR A 184 1.95 16.56 -14.94
C THR A 184 2.81 17.52 -15.73
N ASP A 185 4.13 17.28 -15.78
CA ASP A 185 5.05 18.12 -16.56
C ASP A 185 4.71 18.12 -18.07
N ARG A 186 4.25 16.98 -18.60
CA ARG A 186 3.76 16.91 -19.98
C ARG A 186 2.48 17.73 -20.19
N ALA A 187 1.50 17.62 -19.29
CA ALA A 187 0.26 18.37 -19.38
C ALA A 187 0.50 19.89 -19.32
N LEU A 188 1.38 20.34 -18.42
CA LEU A 188 1.73 21.75 -18.25
C LEU A 188 2.42 22.35 -19.49
N ILE A 189 3.36 21.61 -20.09
CA ILE A 189 4.18 22.09 -21.20
C ILE A 189 3.54 21.78 -22.56
N GLY A 190 3.03 20.55 -22.74
CA GLY A 190 2.47 20.06 -24.00
C GLY A 190 1.13 20.69 -24.35
N ARG A 191 0.32 20.98 -23.32
CA ARG A 191 -0.98 21.66 -23.41
C ARG A 191 -1.95 20.97 -24.38
N ARG A 192 -1.93 19.63 -24.44
CA ARG A 192 -2.71 18.81 -25.38
C ARG A 192 -3.64 17.87 -24.62
N TRP A 193 -4.77 17.54 -25.22
CA TRP A 193 -5.73 16.57 -24.67
C TRP A 193 -5.11 15.22 -24.37
N ARG A 194 -4.24 14.71 -25.23
CA ARG A 194 -3.54 13.45 -24.99
C ARG A 194 -2.64 13.46 -23.75
N ASP A 195 -2.09 14.63 -23.38
CA ASP A 195 -1.25 14.75 -22.18
C ASP A 195 -2.14 14.79 -20.92
N SER A 196 -3.34 15.41 -20.99
CA SER A 196 -4.37 15.33 -19.95
C SER A 196 -4.90 13.91 -19.78
N ALA A 197 -5.20 13.21 -20.89
CA ALA A 197 -5.66 11.82 -20.86
C ALA A 197 -4.60 10.88 -20.23
N ALA A 198 -3.32 11.05 -20.59
CA ALA A 198 -2.23 10.28 -20.01
C ALA A 198 -2.08 10.55 -18.49
N LEU A 199 -2.24 11.81 -18.06
CA LEU A 199 -2.26 12.15 -16.63
C LEU A 199 -3.46 11.50 -15.94
N GLY A 200 -4.66 11.54 -16.56
CA GLY A 200 -5.87 10.91 -16.04
C GLY A 200 -5.70 9.41 -15.80
N LEU A 201 -5.12 8.69 -16.76
CA LEU A 201 -4.84 7.25 -16.59
C LEU A 201 -3.87 6.95 -15.44
N VAL A 202 -2.83 7.78 -15.27
CA VAL A 202 -1.87 7.62 -14.17
C VAL A 202 -2.51 7.92 -12.83
N VAL A 203 -3.35 8.96 -12.74
CA VAL A 203 -4.08 9.30 -11.52
C VAL A 203 -5.07 8.20 -11.16
N ALA A 204 -5.82 7.69 -12.13
CA ALA A 204 -6.72 6.55 -11.92
C ALA A 204 -5.97 5.31 -11.43
N ALA A 205 -4.84 4.97 -12.04
CA ALA A 205 -4.02 3.83 -11.64
C ALA A 205 -3.49 3.98 -10.21
N SER A 206 -3.14 5.21 -9.78
CA SER A 206 -2.74 5.47 -8.39
C SER A 206 -3.92 5.34 -7.42
N LEU A 207 -5.13 5.78 -7.80
CA LEU A 207 -6.35 5.63 -6.99
C LEU A 207 -6.74 4.17 -6.86
N PHE A 208 -6.76 3.41 -7.95
CA PHE A 208 -6.98 1.96 -7.96
C PHE A 208 -5.94 1.17 -7.17
N GLY A 209 -4.77 1.75 -6.89
CA GLY A 209 -3.78 1.17 -5.98
C GLY A 209 -4.29 0.97 -4.56
N GLY A 210 -5.51 1.39 -4.23
CA GLY A 210 -6.23 1.05 -3.00
C GLY A 210 -5.74 1.76 -1.74
N HIS A 211 -4.86 2.77 -1.83
CA HIS A 211 -4.39 3.50 -0.67
C HIS A 211 -4.55 5.02 -0.85
N VAL A 212 -5.76 5.51 -0.55
CA VAL A 212 -6.19 6.91 -0.78
C VAL A 212 -5.22 7.93 -0.17
N GLN A 213 -4.70 7.68 1.03
CA GLN A 213 -3.71 8.56 1.66
C GLN A 213 -2.44 8.70 0.80
N THR A 214 -1.88 7.59 0.33
CA THR A 214 -0.66 7.64 -0.50
C THR A 214 -0.94 8.34 -1.83
N THR A 215 -2.10 8.08 -2.45
CA THR A 215 -2.52 8.81 -3.65
C THR A 215 -2.72 10.31 -3.37
N ALA A 216 -3.26 10.69 -2.22
CA ALA A 216 -3.32 12.10 -1.82
C ALA A 216 -1.91 12.72 -1.74
N HIS A 217 -0.92 12.02 -1.18
CA HIS A 217 0.47 12.48 -1.18
C HIS A 217 1.03 12.61 -2.61
N VAL A 218 0.71 11.69 -3.53
CA VAL A 218 1.10 11.76 -4.95
C VAL A 218 0.48 13.01 -5.62
N LEU A 219 -0.80 13.26 -5.40
CA LEU A 219 -1.50 14.40 -5.98
C LEU A 219 -1.03 15.73 -5.39
N ILE A 220 -0.78 15.81 -4.07
CA ILE A 220 -0.21 16.99 -3.42
C ILE A 220 1.18 17.28 -3.98
N ALA A 221 2.04 16.28 -4.17
CA ALA A 221 3.35 16.46 -4.79
C ALA A 221 3.22 16.99 -6.24
N SER A 222 2.23 16.51 -7.01
CA SER A 222 1.90 17.06 -8.33
C SER A 222 1.47 18.52 -8.26
N GLY A 223 0.58 18.88 -7.32
CA GLY A 223 0.13 20.25 -7.10
C GLY A 223 1.27 21.19 -6.68
N LEU A 224 2.15 20.74 -5.77
CA LEU A 224 3.34 21.51 -5.37
C LEU A 224 4.29 21.74 -6.57
N TYR A 225 4.45 20.72 -7.42
CA TYR A 225 5.22 20.88 -8.66
C TYR A 225 4.57 21.91 -9.60
N VAL A 226 3.24 21.88 -9.76
CA VAL A 226 2.49 22.87 -10.56
C VAL A 226 2.75 24.27 -10.06
N LEU A 227 2.74 24.51 -8.74
CA LEU A 227 3.04 25.82 -8.16
C LEU A 227 4.41 26.35 -8.57
N THR A 228 5.41 25.48 -8.69
CA THR A 228 6.75 25.87 -9.19
C THR A 228 6.77 26.23 -10.67
N GLN A 229 5.80 25.77 -11.44
CA GLN A 229 5.70 25.96 -12.89
C GLN A 229 4.57 26.91 -13.30
N ILE A 230 3.87 27.54 -12.35
CA ILE A 230 2.62 28.27 -12.59
C ILE A 230 2.75 29.36 -13.66
N ARG A 231 3.87 30.10 -13.61
CA ARG A 231 4.15 31.18 -14.57
C ARG A 231 4.42 30.66 -16.00
N SER A 232 5.16 29.56 -16.10
CA SER A 232 5.53 28.96 -17.40
C SER A 232 4.39 28.13 -18.02
N ALA A 233 3.57 27.50 -17.20
CA ALA A 233 2.41 26.70 -17.63
C ALA A 233 1.33 27.56 -18.29
N GLY A 234 1.05 28.74 -17.73
CA GLY A 234 -0.05 29.61 -18.14
C GLY A 234 -1.43 28.93 -17.96
N ARG A 235 -2.51 29.66 -18.26
CA ARG A 235 -3.86 29.15 -18.08
C ARG A 235 -4.13 27.81 -18.77
N ARG A 236 -3.66 27.65 -20.03
CA ARG A 236 -3.87 26.41 -20.81
C ARG A 236 -3.20 25.19 -20.17
N GLY A 237 -1.97 25.32 -19.68
CA GLY A 237 -1.28 24.22 -19.01
C GLY A 237 -1.99 23.81 -17.71
N LEU A 238 -2.45 24.80 -16.94
CA LEU A 238 -3.22 24.55 -15.70
C LEU A 238 -4.55 23.86 -16.01
N THR A 239 -5.27 24.28 -17.07
CA THR A 239 -6.50 23.60 -17.50
C THR A 239 -6.25 22.16 -17.93
N CYS A 240 -5.16 21.90 -18.67
CA CYS A 240 -4.79 20.54 -19.07
C CYS A 240 -4.47 19.67 -17.86
N TRP A 241 -3.78 20.20 -16.85
CA TRP A 241 -3.50 19.49 -15.61
C TRP A 241 -4.79 19.19 -14.84
N ALA A 242 -5.64 20.19 -14.61
CA ALA A 242 -6.90 20.03 -13.89
C ALA A 242 -7.85 19.04 -14.59
N ALA A 243 -7.96 19.12 -15.93
CA ALA A 243 -8.72 18.16 -16.71
C ALA A 243 -8.17 16.74 -16.58
N GLY A 244 -6.83 16.57 -16.57
CA GLY A 244 -6.21 15.28 -16.35
C GLY A 244 -6.54 14.70 -14.96
N ILE A 245 -6.46 15.51 -13.91
CA ILE A 245 -6.88 15.10 -12.55
C ILE A 245 -8.36 14.69 -12.55
N GLY A 246 -9.25 15.54 -13.12
CA GLY A 246 -10.69 15.28 -13.19
C GLY A 246 -11.03 13.97 -13.94
N VAL A 247 -10.39 13.73 -15.09
CA VAL A 247 -10.55 12.48 -15.85
C VAL A 247 -10.08 11.26 -15.00
N GLY A 248 -8.97 11.40 -14.29
CA GLY A 248 -8.48 10.32 -13.43
C GLY A 248 -9.42 9.97 -12.28
N VAL A 249 -10.00 10.99 -11.63
CA VAL A 249 -11.01 10.81 -10.58
C VAL A 249 -12.28 10.17 -11.15
N LEU A 250 -12.73 10.60 -12.34
CA LEU A 250 -13.88 9.98 -13.02
C LEU A 250 -13.63 8.50 -13.32
N ILE A 251 -12.46 8.16 -13.88
CA ILE A 251 -12.11 6.75 -14.15
C ILE A 251 -12.14 5.93 -12.85
N ALA A 252 -11.64 6.48 -11.75
CA ALA A 252 -11.59 5.80 -10.47
C ALA A 252 -12.91 5.89 -9.66
N ALA A 253 -13.97 6.50 -10.20
CA ALA A 253 -15.22 6.70 -9.48
C ALA A 253 -15.83 5.40 -8.95
N VAL A 254 -15.68 4.30 -9.70
CA VAL A 254 -16.17 2.95 -9.30
C VAL A 254 -15.61 2.43 -7.97
N GLU A 255 -14.47 2.93 -7.52
CA GLU A 255 -13.85 2.58 -6.23
C GLU A 255 -13.97 3.72 -5.21
N VAL A 256 -13.73 4.96 -5.65
CA VAL A 256 -13.70 6.13 -4.76
C VAL A 256 -15.10 6.50 -4.23
N VAL A 257 -16.13 6.41 -5.06
CA VAL A 257 -17.51 6.78 -4.65
C VAL A 257 -18.07 5.79 -3.62
N PRO A 258 -18.05 4.45 -3.86
CA PRO A 258 -18.50 3.48 -2.86
C PRO A 258 -17.69 3.57 -1.54
N LEU A 259 -16.38 3.82 -1.62
CA LEU A 259 -15.55 4.04 -0.42
C LEU A 259 -16.06 5.24 0.40
N GLY A 260 -16.43 6.34 -0.25
CA GLY A 260 -17.01 7.50 0.43
C GLY A 260 -18.28 7.16 1.20
N PHE A 261 -19.20 6.41 0.58
CA PHE A 261 -20.42 5.92 1.24
C PHE A 261 -20.12 4.95 2.39
N TYR A 262 -19.13 4.07 2.22
CA TYR A 262 -18.73 3.14 3.29
C TYR A 262 -18.12 3.87 4.49
N LEU A 263 -17.24 4.85 4.25
CA LEU A 263 -16.66 5.68 5.30
C LEU A 263 -17.74 6.45 6.10
N ALA A 264 -18.80 6.91 5.44
CA ALA A 264 -19.91 7.59 6.11
C ALA A 264 -20.69 6.66 7.07
N LYS A 265 -20.69 5.35 6.81
CA LYS A 265 -21.32 4.31 7.65
C LYS A 265 -20.38 3.77 8.75
N SER A 266 -19.12 4.22 8.79
CA SER A 266 -18.09 3.76 9.70
C SER A 266 -17.78 4.80 10.77
N PRO A 267 -17.50 4.40 12.03
CA PRO A 267 -17.08 5.34 13.07
C PRO A 267 -15.64 5.83 12.91
N VAL A 268 -14.89 5.26 11.97
CA VAL A 268 -13.44 5.47 11.80
C VAL A 268 -13.07 6.94 11.60
N TRP A 269 -13.92 7.70 10.90
CA TRP A 269 -13.67 9.13 10.66
C TRP A 269 -13.77 9.95 11.95
N ALA A 270 -14.81 9.70 12.75
CA ALA A 270 -15.02 10.35 14.04
C ALA A 270 -13.90 9.97 15.03
N ASP A 271 -13.59 8.67 15.14
CA ASP A 271 -12.57 8.15 16.05
C ASP A 271 -11.18 8.73 15.76
N ARG A 272 -10.80 8.82 14.47
CA ARG A 272 -9.50 9.40 14.07
C ARG A 272 -9.46 10.92 14.22
N SER A 273 -10.58 11.61 14.12
CA SER A 273 -10.61 13.06 14.32
C SER A 273 -10.48 13.47 15.77
N THR A 274 -10.95 12.63 16.71
CA THR A 274 -10.89 12.89 18.17
C THR A 274 -9.55 12.50 18.80
N SER A 275 -8.80 11.56 18.21
CA SER A 275 -7.54 11.03 18.74
C SER A 275 -6.31 11.90 18.48
N LYS A 276 -6.48 13.21 18.25
CA LYS A 276 -5.35 14.09 17.85
C LYS A 276 -4.46 14.45 19.05
N PRO A 277 -3.13 14.20 19.01
CA PRO A 277 -2.21 14.73 20.02
C PRO A 277 -2.12 16.25 19.93
N SER A 278 -1.77 16.90 21.05
CA SER A 278 -1.53 18.34 21.13
C SER A 278 -0.65 18.86 19.99
N ALA A 279 -1.03 20.00 19.40
CA ALA A 279 -0.53 20.46 18.11
C ALA A 279 0.94 20.90 18.09
N TRP A 280 1.59 21.13 19.25
CA TRP A 280 2.86 21.86 19.32
C TRP A 280 4.03 21.08 19.92
N SER A 281 3.83 19.84 20.41
CA SER A 281 4.92 19.02 20.94
C SER A 281 5.35 17.95 19.93
N VAL A 282 6.65 17.84 19.67
CA VAL A 282 7.24 16.71 18.95
C VAL A 282 7.67 15.68 19.99
N PRO A 283 7.04 14.50 20.05
CA PRO A 283 7.51 13.44 20.94
C PRO A 283 8.95 13.05 20.62
N ALA A 284 9.79 12.91 21.63
CA ALA A 284 11.20 12.50 21.45
C ALA A 284 11.38 11.23 20.60
N PRO A 285 10.52 10.19 20.71
CA PRO A 285 10.59 9.00 19.85
C PRO A 285 10.51 9.31 18.35
N ARG A 286 9.75 10.35 17.93
CA ARG A 286 9.66 10.72 16.51
C ARG A 286 10.95 11.31 15.95
N LEU A 287 11.74 11.99 16.75
CA LEU A 287 13.09 12.45 16.36
C LEU A 287 14.05 11.27 16.25
N MET A 288 13.92 10.26 17.14
CA MET A 288 14.69 9.03 17.03
C MET A 288 14.37 8.25 15.75
N ASP A 289 13.10 8.25 15.31
CA ASP A 289 12.68 7.65 14.03
C ASP A 289 13.46 8.24 12.84
N ALA A 290 13.76 9.54 12.86
CA ALA A 290 14.46 10.22 11.77
C ALA A 290 15.87 9.64 11.52
N ALA A 291 16.54 9.10 12.54
CA ALA A 291 17.83 8.43 12.40
C ALA A 291 17.78 7.21 11.47
N CYS A 292 16.61 6.56 11.36
CA CYS A 292 16.41 5.44 10.45
C CYS A 292 16.43 5.86 8.96
N THR A 293 16.33 7.13 8.64
CA THR A 293 16.54 7.63 7.28
C THR A 293 18.01 7.48 6.84
N ALA A 294 18.96 7.50 7.76
CA ALA A 294 20.38 7.27 7.51
C ALA A 294 20.80 5.82 7.78
N LEU A 295 20.31 5.24 8.87
CA LEU A 295 20.68 3.92 9.36
C LEU A 295 19.40 3.10 9.64
N PRO A 296 18.80 2.47 8.61
CA PRO A 296 17.47 1.86 8.71
C PRO A 296 17.37 0.80 9.81
N TYR A 297 18.41 0.02 10.07
CA TYR A 297 18.41 -1.03 11.10
C TYR A 297 19.03 -0.59 12.43
N LEU A 298 19.13 0.72 12.71
CA LEU A 298 19.72 1.24 13.96
C LEU A 298 19.07 0.63 15.22
N TYR A 299 17.75 0.46 15.18
CA TYR A 299 16.97 -0.16 16.27
C TYR A 299 16.62 -1.64 15.99
N GLY A 300 17.27 -2.23 15.00
CA GLY A 300 16.99 -3.59 14.58
C GLY A 300 15.79 -3.73 13.67
N SER A 301 15.22 -4.95 13.61
CA SER A 301 14.10 -5.29 12.73
C SER A 301 13.29 -6.45 13.33
N GLN A 302 12.08 -6.64 12.83
CA GLN A 302 11.23 -7.78 13.18
C GLN A 302 11.53 -9.04 12.32
N ARG A 303 12.62 -9.03 11.56
CA ARG A 303 13.10 -10.18 10.80
C ARG A 303 13.67 -11.23 11.75
N ARG A 304 13.56 -12.51 11.37
CA ARG A 304 14.13 -13.66 12.10
C ARG A 304 15.61 -13.43 12.41
N GLY A 305 15.97 -13.68 13.66
CA GLY A 305 17.37 -13.58 14.12
C GLY A 305 17.87 -12.14 14.37
N MET A 306 17.10 -11.09 14.00
CA MET A 306 17.47 -9.70 14.26
C MET A 306 16.98 -9.21 15.63
N PRO A 307 17.68 -8.25 16.25
CA PRO A 307 17.15 -7.56 17.43
C PRO A 307 15.94 -6.70 17.05
N ASN A 308 15.05 -6.47 18.01
CA ASN A 308 13.97 -5.51 17.87
C ASN A 308 13.91 -4.62 19.12
N LEU A 309 14.67 -3.53 19.10
CA LEU A 309 14.76 -2.55 20.19
C LEU A 309 13.72 -1.43 20.05
N ALA A 310 13.09 -1.30 18.88
CA ALA A 310 12.18 -0.21 18.56
C ALA A 310 11.05 -0.09 19.61
N ARG A 311 10.41 -1.21 19.95
CA ARG A 311 9.31 -1.24 20.93
C ARG A 311 9.75 -0.76 22.33
N ALA A 312 10.93 -1.18 22.78
CA ALA A 312 11.46 -0.81 24.09
C ALA A 312 11.83 0.68 24.18
N LEU A 313 12.21 1.26 23.04
CA LEU A 313 12.61 2.67 22.93
C LEU A 313 11.44 3.59 22.51
N GLY A 314 10.24 3.07 22.33
CA GLY A 314 9.09 3.83 21.85
C GLY A 314 9.22 4.30 20.39
N VAL A 315 10.16 3.74 19.63
CA VAL A 315 10.36 4.01 18.20
C VAL A 315 9.33 3.20 17.40
N HIS A 316 8.91 3.74 16.27
CA HIS A 316 7.92 3.08 15.42
C HIS A 316 8.50 1.89 14.66
N ASN A 317 7.61 1.13 14.05
CA ASN A 317 7.98 0.03 13.17
C ASN A 317 8.87 0.51 12.02
N LEU A 318 9.73 -0.37 11.54
CA LEU A 318 10.71 -0.09 10.48
C LEU A 318 10.07 0.52 9.22
N ASN A 319 8.88 0.06 8.81
CA ASN A 319 8.17 0.57 7.63
C ASN A 319 7.76 2.05 7.76
N GLU A 320 7.57 2.53 8.98
CA GLU A 320 7.19 3.91 9.25
C GLU A 320 8.40 4.80 9.53
N SER A 321 9.46 4.25 10.15
CA SER A 321 10.67 5.00 10.51
C SER A 321 11.71 5.07 9.38
N ALA A 322 11.94 3.97 8.66
CA ALA A 322 12.97 3.86 7.63
C ALA A 322 12.45 4.07 6.19
N GLY A 323 11.19 4.44 6.01
CA GLY A 323 10.62 4.67 4.67
C GLY A 323 11.36 5.74 3.84
N GLY A 324 12.05 6.68 4.50
CA GLY A 324 12.86 7.71 3.84
C GLY A 324 14.26 7.26 3.40
N PHE A 325 14.69 6.04 3.73
CA PHE A 325 16.03 5.57 3.39
C PHE A 325 16.25 5.47 1.88
N ALA A 326 17.32 6.09 1.40
CA ALA A 326 17.72 6.12 -0.01
C ALA A 326 19.21 5.81 -0.23
N GLY A 327 19.83 5.13 0.74
CA GLY A 327 21.25 4.82 0.79
C GLY A 327 22.09 5.91 1.46
N LEU A 328 23.06 5.50 2.28
CA LEU A 328 23.90 6.42 3.04
C LEU A 328 24.71 7.35 2.13
N ALA A 329 25.32 6.82 1.06
CA ALA A 329 26.05 7.62 0.08
C ALA A 329 25.15 8.67 -0.62
N THR A 330 23.90 8.33 -0.89
CA THR A 330 22.91 9.25 -1.45
C THR A 330 22.62 10.39 -0.47
N LEU A 331 22.37 10.07 0.79
CA LEU A 331 22.03 11.03 1.82
C LEU A 331 23.18 12.00 2.10
N VAL A 332 24.40 11.48 2.32
CA VAL A 332 25.52 12.30 2.79
C VAL A 332 26.28 13.02 1.68
N TRP A 333 26.29 12.48 0.48
CA TRP A 333 27.10 13.04 -0.63
C TRP A 333 26.25 13.49 -1.82
N LEU A 334 25.51 12.56 -2.46
CA LEU A 334 24.94 12.82 -3.78
C LEU A 334 23.77 13.83 -3.71
N ALA A 335 22.81 13.64 -2.80
CA ALA A 335 21.62 14.49 -2.71
C ALA A 335 21.96 15.95 -2.31
N PRO A 336 22.87 16.23 -1.36
CA PRO A 336 23.32 17.59 -1.07
C PRO A 336 23.88 18.33 -2.28
N ILE A 337 24.74 17.67 -3.10
CA ILE A 337 25.28 18.27 -4.31
C ILE A 337 24.17 18.52 -5.34
N GLY A 338 23.29 17.56 -5.53
CA GLY A 338 22.14 17.71 -6.42
C GLY A 338 21.25 18.89 -6.05
N ALA A 339 21.04 19.10 -4.76
CA ALA A 339 20.23 20.22 -4.22
C ALA A 339 20.84 21.60 -4.51
N MET A 340 22.16 21.69 -4.59
CA MET A 340 22.87 22.94 -4.91
C MET A 340 22.66 23.42 -6.35
N SER A 341 22.12 22.60 -7.24
CA SER A 341 21.90 22.92 -8.67
C SER A 341 20.88 24.05 -8.90
N GLY A 342 20.12 24.48 -7.91
CA GLY A 342 19.11 25.54 -8.05
C GLY A 342 17.86 25.13 -8.82
N GLY A 343 16.99 26.09 -9.16
CA GLY A 343 15.79 25.88 -9.96
C GLY A 343 14.89 24.75 -9.43
N ARG A 344 14.47 23.83 -10.31
CA ARG A 344 13.60 22.70 -9.93
C ARG A 344 14.22 21.76 -8.89
N TRP A 345 15.53 21.65 -8.85
CA TRP A 345 16.23 20.79 -7.88
C TRP A 345 16.11 21.32 -6.45
N ARG A 346 16.06 22.63 -6.29
CA ARG A 346 15.74 23.27 -5.01
C ARG A 346 14.30 22.96 -4.59
N ALA A 347 13.35 22.96 -5.52
CA ALA A 347 11.97 22.57 -5.24
C ALA A 347 11.85 21.09 -4.81
N VAL A 348 12.62 20.19 -5.44
CA VAL A 348 12.71 18.78 -5.02
C VAL A 348 13.32 18.66 -3.63
N ALA A 349 14.35 19.43 -3.30
CA ALA A 349 14.93 19.45 -1.97
C ALA A 349 13.93 19.95 -0.92
N ILE A 350 13.18 21.01 -1.22
CA ILE A 350 12.10 21.53 -0.36
C ILE A 350 11.03 20.46 -0.14
N LEU A 351 10.59 19.75 -1.20
CA LEU A 351 9.63 18.65 -1.08
C LEU A 351 10.14 17.58 -0.09
N GLY A 352 11.41 17.17 -0.21
CA GLY A 352 12.03 16.21 0.71
C GLY A 352 12.07 16.71 2.15
N VAL A 353 12.44 17.98 2.37
CA VAL A 353 12.46 18.59 3.71
C VAL A 353 11.05 18.70 4.29
N VAL A 354 10.07 19.18 3.52
CA VAL A 354 8.66 19.23 3.95
C VAL A 354 8.15 17.83 4.28
N GLY A 355 8.51 16.84 3.46
CA GLY A 355 8.21 15.44 3.73
C GLY A 355 8.78 14.95 5.04
N ALA A 356 10.04 15.25 5.34
CA ALA A 356 10.69 14.88 6.59
C ALA A 356 10.05 15.57 7.80
N LEU A 357 9.87 16.90 7.74
CA LEU A 357 9.22 17.67 8.81
C LEU A 357 7.79 17.18 9.08
N GLY A 358 7.03 16.87 8.02
CA GLY A 358 5.69 16.32 8.14
C GLY A 358 5.67 14.90 8.69
N ALA A 359 6.55 14.00 8.19
CA ALA A 359 6.65 12.61 8.62
C ALA A 359 7.02 12.48 10.10
N PHE A 360 8.01 13.27 10.54
CA PHE A 360 8.48 13.23 11.92
C PHE A 360 7.73 14.18 12.86
N GLY A 361 6.67 14.85 12.36
CA GLY A 361 5.74 15.62 13.18
C GLY A 361 6.29 16.98 13.62
N VAL A 362 7.24 17.57 12.90
CA VAL A 362 7.89 18.83 13.27
C VAL A 362 7.01 20.05 12.93
N PRO A 363 6.65 20.91 13.91
CA PRO A 363 5.94 22.17 13.66
C PRO A 363 6.81 23.16 12.86
N PRO A 364 6.22 24.09 12.09
CA PRO A 364 4.78 24.27 11.81
C PRO A 364 4.23 23.36 10.70
N VAL A 365 5.10 22.65 9.96
CA VAL A 365 4.73 21.85 8.79
C VAL A 365 3.71 20.76 9.14
N ALA A 366 3.94 20.06 10.24
CA ALA A 366 3.01 19.03 10.70
C ALA A 366 1.61 19.61 10.99
N ASN A 367 1.52 20.82 11.49
CA ASN A 367 0.25 21.50 11.79
C ASN A 367 -0.49 21.92 10.52
N LEU A 368 0.23 22.46 9.53
CA LEU A 368 -0.32 22.82 8.23
C LEU A 368 -0.87 21.59 7.49
N LEU A 369 -0.15 20.48 7.52
CA LEU A 369 -0.60 19.21 6.92
C LEU A 369 -1.87 18.68 7.59
N ARG A 370 -2.02 18.85 8.90
CA ARG A 370 -3.25 18.46 9.63
C ARG A 370 -4.46 19.32 9.28
N ALA A 371 -4.28 20.49 8.68
CA ALA A 371 -5.39 21.31 8.18
C ALA A 371 -5.95 20.81 6.84
N ILE A 372 -5.21 19.95 6.11
CA ILE A 372 -5.65 19.44 4.80
C ILE A 372 -6.59 18.25 5.02
N PRO A 373 -7.82 18.26 4.47
CA PRO A 373 -8.73 17.11 4.51
C PRO A 373 -8.04 15.83 4.02
N VAL A 374 -8.41 14.66 4.55
CA VAL A 374 -7.76 13.35 4.34
C VAL A 374 -6.39 13.26 5.02
N VAL A 375 -5.48 14.23 4.83
CA VAL A 375 -4.17 14.23 5.51
C VAL A 375 -4.31 14.44 7.03
N SER A 376 -5.35 15.18 7.44
CA SER A 376 -5.64 15.47 8.86
C SER A 376 -5.96 14.23 9.71
N VAL A 377 -6.57 13.21 9.11
CA VAL A 377 -7.05 11.99 9.80
C VAL A 377 -6.16 10.77 9.54
N THR A 378 -4.99 10.98 8.92
CA THR A 378 -4.08 9.91 8.50
C THR A 378 -2.74 9.98 9.20
N ASP A 379 -1.98 8.90 9.12
CA ASP A 379 -0.61 8.86 9.63
C ASP A 379 0.36 9.49 8.64
N ASN A 380 0.82 10.71 8.94
CA ASN A 380 1.70 11.47 8.07
C ASN A 380 3.14 10.93 7.97
N ARG A 381 3.52 9.88 8.73
CA ARG A 381 4.83 9.22 8.58
C ARG A 381 5.04 8.65 7.17
N ARG A 382 3.96 8.36 6.44
CA ARG A 382 4.05 7.97 5.02
C ARG A 382 4.54 9.07 4.07
N LEU A 383 4.71 10.31 4.54
CA LEU A 383 5.44 11.37 3.83
C LEU A 383 6.94 11.08 3.66
N THR A 384 7.47 10.06 4.33
CA THR A 384 8.78 9.49 4.02
C THR A 384 8.91 9.06 2.56
N LEU A 385 7.81 8.86 1.82
CA LEU A 385 7.78 8.73 0.36
C LEU A 385 8.42 9.93 -0.34
N TRP A 386 8.09 11.16 0.10
CA TRP A 386 8.67 12.38 -0.48
C TRP A 386 10.15 12.50 -0.15
N VAL A 387 10.56 12.05 1.04
CA VAL A 387 11.97 12.03 1.44
C VAL A 387 12.75 11.10 0.52
N ALA A 388 12.33 9.84 0.39
CA ALA A 388 12.98 8.86 -0.47
C ALA A 388 13.03 9.30 -1.94
N PHE A 389 11.90 9.80 -2.46
CA PHE A 389 11.79 10.32 -3.82
C PHE A 389 12.77 11.48 -4.06
N ALA A 390 12.79 12.46 -3.16
CA ALA A 390 13.68 13.62 -3.27
C ALA A 390 15.15 13.22 -3.19
N LEU A 391 15.53 12.39 -2.21
CA LEU A 391 16.90 11.93 -2.05
C LEU A 391 17.40 11.17 -3.28
N VAL A 392 16.59 10.25 -3.83
CA VAL A 392 16.96 9.47 -5.02
C VAL A 392 17.13 10.39 -6.24
N LEU A 393 16.21 11.31 -6.47
CA LEU A 393 16.24 12.18 -7.65
C LEU A 393 17.37 13.21 -7.55
N LEU A 394 17.59 13.81 -6.38
CA LEU A 394 18.73 14.67 -6.10
C LEU A 394 20.05 13.89 -6.14
N GLY A 395 20.03 12.63 -5.68
CA GLY A 395 21.16 11.72 -5.77
C GLY A 395 21.59 11.48 -7.21
N GLY A 396 20.64 11.27 -8.12
CA GLY A 396 20.92 11.18 -9.57
C GLY A 396 21.56 12.46 -10.12
N ARG A 397 21.02 13.64 -9.72
CA ARG A 397 21.59 14.93 -10.11
C ARG A 397 23.01 15.12 -9.57
N GLY A 398 23.22 14.79 -8.28
CA GLY A 398 24.54 14.86 -7.65
C GLY A 398 25.56 13.91 -8.27
N LEU A 399 25.12 12.72 -8.70
CA LEU A 399 25.99 11.77 -9.40
C LEU A 399 26.47 12.34 -10.76
N ASP A 400 25.58 13.02 -11.48
CA ASP A 400 25.99 13.73 -12.71
C ASP A 400 27.02 14.84 -12.41
N GLN A 401 26.88 15.51 -11.28
CA GLN A 401 27.70 16.65 -10.86
C GLN A 401 28.83 16.29 -9.87
N ILE A 402 29.15 15.03 -9.69
CA ILE A 402 30.11 14.58 -8.68
C ILE A 402 31.46 15.27 -8.76
N MET A 403 31.89 15.72 -9.95
CA MET A 403 33.15 16.43 -10.15
C MET A 403 33.15 17.90 -9.71
N GLU A 404 31.96 18.48 -9.53
CA GLU A 404 31.84 19.86 -8.98
C GLU A 404 32.31 19.94 -7.53
N THR A 405 32.36 18.80 -6.81
CA THR A 405 32.91 18.69 -5.45
C THR A 405 34.38 19.11 -5.35
N ARG A 406 35.15 19.00 -6.46
CA ARG A 406 36.57 19.44 -6.49
C ARG A 406 36.73 20.93 -6.20
N ARG A 407 35.80 21.75 -6.69
CA ARG A 407 35.85 23.23 -6.61
C ARG A 407 35.18 23.78 -5.35
N ASN A 408 34.41 22.95 -4.63
CA ASN A 408 33.63 23.39 -3.48
C ASN A 408 34.43 23.28 -2.18
N GLN A 409 34.76 24.44 -1.58
CA GLN A 409 35.52 24.49 -0.31
C GLN A 409 34.73 23.87 0.85
N TRP A 410 33.42 24.05 0.90
CA TRP A 410 32.56 23.49 1.94
C TRP A 410 32.56 21.96 1.92
N PHE A 411 32.74 21.36 0.77
CA PHE A 411 32.78 19.91 0.63
C PHE A 411 33.94 19.26 1.43
N GLY A 412 35.07 19.95 1.57
CA GLY A 412 36.16 19.49 2.43
C GLY A 412 35.74 19.34 3.89
N ARG A 413 34.97 20.29 4.42
CA ARG A 413 34.43 20.23 5.78
C ARG A 413 33.43 19.11 5.96
N TRP A 414 32.62 18.83 4.94
CA TRP A 414 31.67 17.71 4.95
C TRP A 414 32.38 16.35 4.98
N VAL A 415 33.46 16.19 4.21
CA VAL A 415 34.27 14.96 4.25
C VAL A 415 34.88 14.75 5.65
N VAL A 416 35.34 15.81 6.30
CA VAL A 416 35.80 15.74 7.69
C VAL A 416 34.66 15.33 8.62
N ALA A 417 33.46 15.89 8.44
CA ALA A 417 32.29 15.47 9.22
C ALA A 417 31.95 13.98 9.03
N TRP A 418 32.08 13.44 7.82
CA TRP A 418 31.89 11.99 7.59
C TRP A 418 32.93 11.16 8.34
N VAL A 419 34.17 11.58 8.34
CA VAL A 419 35.24 10.87 9.10
C VAL A 419 34.93 10.93 10.60
N VAL A 420 34.51 12.09 11.12
CA VAL A 420 34.11 12.22 12.53
C VAL A 420 32.95 11.29 12.86
N VAL A 421 31.89 11.27 12.04
CA VAL A 421 30.76 10.36 12.22
C VAL A 421 31.19 8.91 12.14
N ALA A 422 32.08 8.56 11.19
CA ALA A 422 32.62 7.21 11.08
C ALA A 422 33.38 6.78 12.35
N VAL A 423 34.20 7.67 12.91
CA VAL A 423 34.93 7.43 14.19
C VAL A 423 33.94 7.26 15.34
N VAL A 424 32.90 8.09 15.42
CA VAL A 424 31.84 7.97 16.44
C VAL A 424 31.10 6.64 16.32
N LEU A 425 30.74 6.23 15.12
CA LEU A 425 30.07 4.93 14.88
C LEU A 425 31.00 3.75 15.23
N ALA A 426 32.25 3.81 14.84
CA ALA A 426 33.25 2.79 15.18
C ALA A 426 33.50 2.73 16.71
N GLY A 427 33.59 3.90 17.37
CA GLY A 427 33.67 4.00 18.83
C GLY A 427 32.44 3.44 19.53
N GLY A 428 31.24 3.73 19.01
CA GLY A 428 29.98 3.16 19.48
C GLY A 428 29.95 1.64 19.33
N ALA A 429 30.41 1.10 18.19
CA ALA A 429 30.55 -0.33 17.97
C ALA A 429 31.49 -0.98 19.00
N ALA A 430 32.66 -0.39 19.21
CA ALA A 430 33.65 -0.86 20.21
C ALA A 430 33.08 -0.82 21.63
N THR A 431 32.36 0.25 21.98
CA THR A 431 31.70 0.41 23.28
C THR A 431 30.65 -0.68 23.52
N VAL A 432 29.81 -0.99 22.52
CA VAL A 432 28.82 -2.09 22.63
C VAL A 432 29.51 -3.43 22.82
N VAL A 433 30.64 -3.68 22.16
CA VAL A 433 31.45 -4.90 22.35
C VAL A 433 32.02 -4.95 23.77
N ALA A 434 32.65 -3.88 24.23
CA ALA A 434 33.30 -3.80 25.56
C ALA A 434 32.31 -3.95 26.72
N LEU A 435 31.12 -3.32 26.61
CA LEU A 435 30.07 -3.37 27.62
C LEU A 435 29.19 -4.63 27.52
N GLY A 436 29.29 -5.37 26.41
CA GLY A 436 28.45 -6.54 26.11
C GLY A 436 28.34 -7.57 27.22
N PRO A 437 29.44 -7.99 27.85
CA PRO A 437 29.39 -8.93 28.98
C PRO A 437 28.55 -8.40 30.16
N ARG A 438 28.79 -7.16 30.57
CA ARG A 438 28.04 -6.51 31.67
C ARG A 438 26.54 -6.34 31.35
N LEU A 439 26.21 -6.00 30.12
CA LEU A 439 24.81 -5.87 29.68
C LEU A 439 24.09 -7.22 29.64
N ARG A 440 24.79 -8.30 29.26
CA ARG A 440 24.24 -9.68 29.32
C ARG A 440 23.97 -10.11 30.75
N GLU A 441 24.88 -9.84 31.67
CA GLU A 441 24.74 -10.16 33.08
C GLU A 441 23.53 -9.43 33.70
N ARG A 442 23.40 -8.12 33.47
CA ARG A 442 22.25 -7.33 33.90
C ARG A 442 20.93 -7.81 33.30
N ALA A 443 20.94 -8.23 32.01
CA ALA A 443 19.73 -8.75 31.37
C ALA A 443 19.29 -10.09 31.96
N ARG A 444 20.22 -10.92 32.45
CA ARG A 444 19.95 -12.21 33.10
C ARG A 444 19.43 -12.04 34.53
N SER A 445 19.86 -11.02 35.27
CA SER A 445 19.45 -10.75 36.65
C SER A 445 18.02 -10.18 36.79
N HIS A 446 17.41 -9.74 35.69
CA HIS A 446 16.04 -9.25 35.70
C HIS A 446 15.08 -10.37 35.29
N GLU A 447 14.49 -11.07 36.26
CA GLU A 447 13.65 -12.27 36.12
C GLU A 447 12.40 -12.19 35.21
N ARG A 448 12.09 -11.06 34.62
CA ARG A 448 10.90 -10.87 33.74
C ARG A 448 11.11 -11.20 32.27
N ALA A 449 12.23 -11.83 31.88
CA ALA A 449 12.53 -11.74 30.46
C ALA A 449 13.45 -12.79 29.83
N GLU A 450 13.05 -14.02 29.69
CA GLU A 450 13.65 -14.89 28.65
C GLU A 450 13.60 -14.20 27.26
N SER A 451 12.50 -13.56 26.93
CA SER A 451 12.36 -12.79 25.68
C SER A 451 13.25 -11.54 25.63
N ALA A 452 13.36 -10.77 26.73
CA ALA A 452 14.21 -9.58 26.75
C ALA A 452 15.68 -9.93 26.74
N SER A 453 16.10 -10.98 27.45
CA SER A 453 17.50 -11.47 27.44
C SER A 453 17.92 -11.96 26.04
N SER A 454 17.02 -12.60 25.30
CA SER A 454 17.26 -13.02 23.93
C SER A 454 17.38 -11.84 22.96
N HIS A 455 16.57 -10.79 23.11
CA HIS A 455 16.67 -9.59 22.29
C HIS A 455 17.94 -8.78 22.59
N VAL A 456 18.34 -8.63 23.86
CA VAL A 456 19.61 -8.02 24.23
C VAL A 456 20.78 -8.82 23.66
N GLY A 457 20.77 -10.14 23.78
CA GLY A 457 21.81 -11.00 23.19
C GLY A 457 21.94 -10.86 21.68
N ARG A 458 20.84 -10.71 20.97
CA ARG A 458 20.83 -10.43 19.51
C ARG A 458 21.34 -9.03 19.19
N ALA A 459 20.94 -8.01 19.96
CA ALA A 459 21.41 -6.65 19.79
C ALA A 459 22.93 -6.54 19.95
N LEU A 460 23.50 -7.19 20.96
CA LEU A 460 24.94 -7.23 21.21
C LEU A 460 25.74 -7.95 20.11
N ARG A 461 25.13 -8.84 19.34
CA ARG A 461 25.76 -9.48 18.17
C ARG A 461 25.62 -8.65 16.89
N PHE A 462 24.45 -8.05 16.67
CA PHE A 462 24.12 -7.35 15.43
C PHE A 462 24.64 -5.92 15.40
N THR A 463 24.38 -5.12 16.45
CA THR A 463 24.62 -3.66 16.45
C THR A 463 26.07 -3.28 16.20
N PRO A 464 27.10 -3.96 16.80
CA PRO A 464 28.49 -3.60 16.52
C PRO A 464 28.86 -3.76 15.04
N GLY A 465 28.50 -4.89 14.43
CA GLY A 465 28.79 -5.15 13.02
C GLY A 465 28.09 -4.15 12.11
N TYR A 466 26.84 -3.80 12.42
CA TYR A 466 26.05 -2.83 11.65
C TYR A 466 26.67 -1.41 11.73
N LEU A 467 27.02 -0.93 12.90
CA LEU A 467 27.68 0.39 13.09
C LEU A 467 29.07 0.42 12.46
N ALA A 468 29.86 -0.65 12.62
CA ALA A 468 31.16 -0.77 11.97
C ALA A 468 31.05 -0.76 10.44
N GLY A 469 30.06 -1.45 9.88
CA GLY A 469 29.78 -1.43 8.43
C GLY A 469 29.45 -0.02 7.91
N ALA A 470 28.62 0.72 8.63
CA ALA A 470 28.32 2.11 8.30
C ALA A 470 29.58 3.03 8.42
N ALA A 471 30.41 2.80 9.43
CA ALA A 471 31.67 3.53 9.60
C ALA A 471 32.65 3.26 8.44
N VAL A 472 32.80 1.99 8.03
CA VAL A 472 33.60 1.59 6.87
C VAL A 472 33.09 2.23 5.58
N GLN A 473 31.77 2.24 5.36
CA GLN A 473 31.15 2.86 4.21
C GLN A 473 31.44 4.38 4.17
N LEU A 474 31.28 5.10 5.27
CA LEU A 474 31.63 6.52 5.37
C LEU A 474 33.12 6.77 5.13
N GLY A 475 33.99 5.94 5.67
CA GLY A 475 35.45 5.99 5.43
C GLY A 475 35.79 5.79 3.96
N ALA A 476 35.18 4.79 3.29
CA ALA A 476 35.34 4.56 1.87
C ALA A 476 34.87 5.74 1.02
N LEU A 477 33.70 6.31 1.35
CA LEU A 477 33.20 7.52 0.69
C LEU A 477 34.15 8.72 0.89
N ALA A 478 34.70 8.90 2.11
CA ALA A 478 35.68 9.96 2.38
C ALA A 478 36.97 9.77 1.59
N ALA A 479 37.47 8.53 1.46
CA ALA A 479 38.65 8.20 0.66
C ALA A 479 38.40 8.48 -0.83
N VAL A 480 37.27 8.04 -1.41
CA VAL A 480 36.89 8.33 -2.78
C VAL A 480 36.75 9.84 -3.01
N ALA A 481 36.14 10.56 -2.08
CA ALA A 481 36.01 12.02 -2.14
C ALA A 481 37.39 12.70 -2.12
N GLY A 482 38.33 12.20 -1.31
CA GLY A 482 39.73 12.66 -1.29
C GLY A 482 40.44 12.45 -2.61
N LEU A 483 40.26 11.28 -3.25
CA LEU A 483 40.82 10.98 -4.58
C LEU A 483 40.24 11.88 -5.68
N VAL A 484 38.90 12.11 -5.64
CA VAL A 484 38.21 13.03 -6.56
C VAL A 484 38.76 14.45 -6.39
N ARG A 485 38.92 14.95 -5.16
CA ARG A 485 39.45 16.30 -4.88
C ARG A 485 40.88 16.47 -5.35
N ARG A 486 41.74 15.47 -5.12
CA ARG A 486 43.14 15.48 -5.57
C ARG A 486 43.32 15.27 -7.07
N GLY A 487 42.20 15.03 -7.82
CA GLY A 487 42.26 14.81 -9.26
C GLY A 487 42.80 13.43 -9.66
N ARG A 488 42.94 12.51 -8.72
CA ARG A 488 43.47 11.16 -8.98
C ARG A 488 42.41 10.18 -9.49
N LEU A 489 41.12 10.58 -9.44
CA LEU A 489 40.01 9.77 -9.95
C LEU A 489 39.27 10.52 -11.08
N GLY A 490 39.13 9.87 -12.21
CA GLY A 490 38.41 10.42 -13.37
C GLY A 490 36.87 10.41 -13.18
N PRO A 491 36.15 11.22 -14.00
CA PRO A 491 34.69 11.39 -13.82
C PRO A 491 33.87 10.09 -13.88
N SER A 492 34.17 9.23 -14.86
CA SER A 492 33.41 7.98 -15.06
C SER A 492 33.66 6.99 -13.93
N ALA A 493 34.93 6.85 -13.49
CA ALA A 493 35.28 5.98 -12.36
C ALA A 493 34.64 6.47 -11.06
N ALA A 494 34.68 7.79 -10.79
CA ALA A 494 34.02 8.35 -9.59
C ALA A 494 32.51 8.07 -9.57
N ARG A 495 31.81 8.29 -10.70
CA ARG A 495 30.38 8.01 -10.83
C ARG A 495 30.07 6.51 -10.66
N ALA A 496 30.87 5.65 -11.30
CA ALA A 496 30.70 4.21 -11.19
C ALA A 496 30.89 3.74 -9.74
N ILE A 497 31.96 4.13 -9.06
CA ILE A 497 32.26 3.69 -7.69
C ILE A 497 31.18 4.18 -6.72
N VAL A 498 30.87 5.49 -6.70
CA VAL A 498 29.91 6.04 -5.74
C VAL A 498 28.51 5.58 -6.04
N GLY A 499 28.12 5.49 -7.33
CA GLY A 499 26.83 4.94 -7.73
C GLY A 499 26.67 3.48 -7.33
N SER A 500 27.72 2.65 -7.50
CA SER A 500 27.72 1.25 -7.09
C SER A 500 27.62 1.10 -5.56
N ILE A 501 28.38 1.89 -4.79
CA ILE A 501 28.28 1.88 -3.31
C ILE A 501 26.84 2.19 -2.89
N ALA A 502 26.21 3.21 -3.47
CA ALA A 502 24.84 3.59 -3.13
C ALA A 502 23.80 2.51 -3.53
N LEU A 503 23.93 1.91 -4.70
CA LEU A 503 23.02 0.86 -5.17
C LEU A 503 23.21 -0.45 -4.40
N LEU A 504 24.44 -0.82 -4.05
CA LEU A 504 24.73 -1.99 -3.22
C LEU A 504 24.20 -1.83 -1.80
N ASP A 505 24.31 -0.64 -1.21
CA ASP A 505 23.73 -0.32 0.10
C ASP A 505 22.21 -0.49 0.09
N LEU A 506 21.54 0.05 -0.93
CA LEU A 506 20.11 -0.10 -1.14
C LEU A 506 19.70 -1.56 -1.39
N PHE A 507 20.46 -2.29 -2.19
CA PHE A 507 20.18 -3.69 -2.47
C PHE A 507 20.36 -4.56 -1.21
N ALA A 508 21.41 -4.35 -0.44
CA ALA A 508 21.67 -5.03 0.83
C ALA A 508 20.56 -4.75 1.86
N PHE A 509 20.05 -3.52 1.91
CA PHE A 509 18.89 -3.18 2.72
C PHE A 509 17.63 -3.93 2.25
N ALA A 510 17.36 -3.92 0.95
CA ALA A 510 16.12 -4.45 0.37
C ALA A 510 16.05 -5.99 0.42
N TYR A 511 17.22 -6.66 0.30
CA TYR A 511 17.29 -8.11 0.22
C TYR A 511 16.77 -8.79 1.49
N GLY A 512 15.82 -9.71 1.32
CA GLY A 512 15.23 -10.50 2.41
C GLY A 512 14.30 -9.72 3.36
N VAL A 513 13.95 -8.46 3.08
CA VAL A 513 12.88 -7.75 3.81
C VAL A 513 11.54 -8.40 3.50
N ASN A 514 11.29 -8.70 2.24
CA ASN A 514 10.11 -9.43 1.78
C ASN A 514 10.47 -10.90 1.63
N PRO A 515 10.03 -11.77 2.56
CA PRO A 515 10.50 -13.15 2.60
C PRO A 515 9.90 -13.99 1.48
N ALA A 516 10.70 -14.91 0.99
CA ALA A 516 10.29 -16.03 0.15
C ALA A 516 10.21 -17.29 1.03
N ILE A 517 9.00 -17.85 1.16
CA ILE A 517 8.73 -19.05 1.96
C ILE A 517 8.45 -20.26 1.05
N GLU A 518 8.54 -21.44 1.61
CA GLU A 518 8.15 -22.66 0.90
C GLU A 518 6.67 -22.65 0.57
N ARG A 519 6.28 -23.26 -0.57
CA ARG A 519 4.90 -23.25 -1.07
C ARG A 519 3.90 -23.84 -0.06
N GLY A 520 4.31 -24.84 0.71
CA GLY A 520 3.51 -25.44 1.78
C GLY A 520 3.22 -24.50 2.95
N ASP A 521 4.14 -23.56 3.23
CA ASP A 521 3.99 -22.60 4.32
C ASP A 521 3.05 -21.43 3.98
N HIS A 522 2.67 -21.25 2.71
CA HIS A 522 1.75 -20.18 2.30
C HIS A 522 0.33 -20.38 2.83
N ARG A 523 -0.12 -21.64 2.89
CA ARG A 523 -1.40 -22.03 3.52
C ARG A 523 -1.13 -23.23 4.44
N PRO A 524 -0.69 -22.96 5.68
CA PRO A 524 -0.37 -24.04 6.60
C PRO A 524 -1.55 -24.99 6.77
N GLY A 525 -1.32 -26.29 6.56
CA GLY A 525 -2.29 -27.33 6.92
C GLY A 525 -2.48 -27.37 8.44
N SER A 526 -3.70 -27.64 8.89
CA SER A 526 -4.00 -27.69 10.32
C SER A 526 -5.19 -28.63 10.58
N PRO A 527 -5.05 -29.62 11.48
CA PRO A 527 -6.17 -30.45 11.91
C PRO A 527 -7.34 -29.62 12.45
N VAL A 528 -7.05 -28.45 13.04
CA VAL A 528 -8.07 -27.51 13.52
C VAL A 528 -8.89 -26.96 12.36
N ILE A 529 -8.25 -26.56 11.27
CA ILE A 529 -8.94 -26.06 10.06
C ILE A 529 -9.79 -27.18 9.43
N ASP A 530 -9.26 -28.39 9.36
CA ASP A 530 -10.00 -29.51 8.79
C ASP A 530 -11.26 -29.83 9.64
N ARG A 531 -11.10 -29.83 10.97
CA ARG A 531 -12.24 -30.01 11.86
C ARG A 531 -13.26 -28.86 11.77
N LEU A 532 -12.81 -27.62 11.60
CA LEU A 532 -13.72 -26.48 11.41
C LEU A 532 -14.52 -26.56 10.11
N ARG A 533 -13.97 -27.15 9.04
CA ARG A 533 -14.73 -27.40 7.80
C ARG A 533 -15.90 -28.37 7.99
N GLU A 534 -15.79 -29.28 8.97
CA GLU A 534 -16.86 -30.22 9.30
C GLU A 534 -17.92 -29.58 10.22
N VAL A 535 -17.48 -28.86 11.26
CA VAL A 535 -18.38 -28.35 12.32
C VAL A 535 -18.98 -26.98 12.00
N ALA A 536 -18.30 -26.18 11.19
CA ALA A 536 -18.70 -24.82 10.80
C ALA A 536 -18.47 -24.53 9.31
N PRO A 537 -18.99 -25.37 8.38
CA PRO A 537 -18.87 -25.10 6.94
C PRO A 537 -19.55 -23.77 6.60
N PHE A 538 -19.00 -23.05 5.61
CA PHE A 538 -19.64 -21.83 5.10
C PHE A 538 -21.10 -22.13 4.67
N PRO A 539 -22.10 -21.31 5.00
CA PRO A 539 -22.03 -19.93 5.50
C PRO A 539 -21.90 -19.75 7.02
N MET A 540 -21.79 -20.84 7.81
CA MET A 540 -21.55 -20.71 9.24
C MET A 540 -20.21 -20.04 9.52
N ARG A 541 -20.15 -19.34 10.65
CA ARG A 541 -18.97 -18.58 11.09
C ARG A 541 -18.32 -19.23 12.30
N VAL A 542 -17.08 -18.86 12.52
CA VAL A 542 -16.33 -19.18 13.73
C VAL A 542 -15.88 -17.90 14.43
N VAL A 543 -15.44 -18.03 15.68
CA VAL A 543 -14.77 -16.97 16.43
C VAL A 543 -13.52 -17.51 17.10
N GLY A 544 -12.36 -16.86 16.91
CA GLY A 544 -11.14 -17.17 17.65
C GLY A 544 -11.08 -16.40 18.95
N VAL A 545 -10.65 -17.08 20.02
CA VAL A 545 -10.45 -16.57 21.38
C VAL A 545 -8.98 -16.33 21.62
N GLY A 546 -8.61 -15.21 22.21
CA GLY A 546 -7.22 -14.81 22.40
C GLY A 546 -6.52 -14.50 21.08
N ALA A 547 -5.39 -15.13 20.83
CA ALA A 547 -4.59 -14.96 19.61
C ALA A 547 -4.96 -15.97 18.50
N GLU A 548 -5.86 -16.92 18.80
CA GLU A 548 -6.17 -18.00 17.87
C GLU A 548 -7.03 -17.53 16.70
N LEU A 549 -6.81 -18.14 15.54
CA LEU A 549 -7.50 -17.83 14.29
C LEU A 549 -7.53 -16.32 14.01
N PRO A 550 -6.42 -15.67 13.64
CA PRO A 550 -6.45 -14.24 13.35
C PRO A 550 -7.54 -13.90 12.33
N PRO A 551 -8.34 -12.83 12.55
CA PRO A 551 -9.46 -12.51 11.68
C PRO A 551 -9.06 -12.40 10.20
N ASN A 552 -9.96 -12.74 9.30
CA ASN A 552 -9.80 -12.82 7.84
C ASN A 552 -8.95 -13.99 7.31
N THR A 553 -8.04 -14.58 8.09
CA THR A 553 -7.17 -15.68 7.60
C THR A 553 -7.98 -16.89 7.12
N LEU A 554 -9.12 -17.14 7.75
CA LEU A 554 -10.02 -18.24 7.41
C LEU A 554 -10.60 -18.15 5.99
N MET A 555 -10.65 -16.96 5.37
CA MET A 555 -11.07 -16.81 3.98
C MET A 555 -10.18 -17.59 3.01
N LEU A 556 -8.89 -17.74 3.30
CA LEU A 556 -7.95 -18.53 2.49
C LEU A 556 -8.29 -20.03 2.51
N TYR A 557 -9.01 -20.48 3.54
CA TYR A 557 -9.44 -21.88 3.72
C TYR A 557 -10.90 -22.14 3.36
N GLY A 558 -11.60 -21.11 2.85
CA GLY A 558 -13.01 -21.21 2.47
C GLY A 558 -13.98 -21.06 3.63
N LEU A 559 -13.52 -20.76 4.83
CA LEU A 559 -14.29 -20.54 6.05
C LEU A 559 -14.61 -19.06 6.29
N ALA A 560 -15.48 -18.77 7.27
CA ALA A 560 -15.87 -17.42 7.66
C ALA A 560 -15.59 -17.15 9.13
N ASP A 561 -15.14 -15.96 9.48
CA ASP A 561 -14.94 -15.47 10.85
C ASP A 561 -15.94 -14.35 11.13
N CYS A 562 -16.61 -14.36 12.30
CA CYS A 562 -17.52 -13.28 12.68
C CYS A 562 -16.79 -11.96 13.00
N ARG A 563 -15.49 -12.00 13.16
CA ARG A 563 -14.63 -10.82 13.33
C ARG A 563 -14.07 -10.39 11.97
N ASN A 564 -13.70 -9.12 11.87
CA ASN A 564 -13.01 -8.57 10.72
C ASN A 564 -11.68 -7.94 11.16
N TYR A 565 -10.69 -7.91 10.29
CA TYR A 565 -9.43 -7.19 10.48
C TYR A 565 -9.30 -6.16 9.36
N ASP A 566 -9.88 -4.99 9.59
CA ASP A 566 -9.93 -3.91 8.63
C ASP A 566 -9.68 -2.56 9.31
N SER A 567 -9.34 -1.55 8.54
CA SER A 567 -9.26 -0.17 8.98
C SER A 567 -10.60 0.56 8.88
N VAL A 568 -11.58 0.01 8.16
CA VAL A 568 -12.93 0.53 7.98
C VAL A 568 -13.94 -0.58 8.27
N GLU A 569 -14.84 -0.35 9.20
CA GLU A 569 -15.87 -1.31 9.59
C GLU A 569 -17.23 -0.63 9.70
N LEU A 570 -18.32 -1.38 9.47
CA LEU A 570 -19.67 -0.90 9.66
C LEU A 570 -19.98 -0.69 11.15
N ALA A 571 -20.46 0.48 11.50
CA ALA A 571 -20.86 0.80 12.88
C ALA A 571 -21.91 -0.16 13.44
N ALA A 572 -22.81 -0.68 12.60
CA ALA A 572 -23.81 -1.67 12.96
C ALA A 572 -23.20 -2.98 13.46
N SER A 573 -22.24 -3.55 12.70
CA SER A 573 -21.52 -4.78 13.08
C SER A 573 -20.73 -4.59 14.38
N LEU A 574 -20.05 -3.45 14.53
CA LEU A 574 -19.28 -3.16 15.74
C LEU A 574 -20.17 -3.08 16.98
N ARG A 575 -21.34 -2.44 16.90
CA ARG A 575 -22.29 -2.37 18.01
C ARG A 575 -22.90 -3.74 18.35
N TRP A 576 -23.20 -4.55 17.33
CA TRP A 576 -23.73 -5.89 17.52
C TRP A 576 -22.75 -6.81 18.24
N LEU A 577 -21.48 -6.76 17.86
CA LEU A 577 -20.42 -7.58 18.43
C LEU A 577 -19.77 -6.95 19.69
N ASP A 578 -20.23 -5.80 20.17
CA ASP A 578 -19.58 -5.09 21.28
C ASP A 578 -19.50 -5.95 22.57
N ALA A 579 -20.54 -6.76 22.85
CA ALA A 579 -20.56 -7.68 23.98
C ALA A 579 -19.49 -8.79 23.91
N LEU A 580 -18.95 -9.09 22.72
CA LEU A 580 -17.89 -10.08 22.50
C LEU A 580 -16.54 -9.62 23.05
N TYR A 581 -16.32 -8.31 23.07
CA TYR A 581 -15.04 -7.71 23.39
C TYR A 581 -14.97 -7.25 24.86
N GLU A 582 -13.76 -7.09 25.38
CA GLU A 582 -13.57 -6.59 26.74
C GLU A 582 -14.03 -5.14 26.85
N PRO A 583 -14.78 -4.78 27.94
CA PRO A 583 -15.20 -3.41 28.19
C PRO A 583 -14.02 -2.44 28.24
N GLY A 584 -14.19 -1.24 27.66
CA GLY A 584 -13.16 -0.21 27.63
C GLY A 584 -12.01 -0.48 26.65
N SER A 585 -12.01 -1.60 25.94
CA SER A 585 -11.04 -1.83 24.86
C SER A 585 -11.32 -0.90 23.65
N SER A 586 -10.31 -0.66 22.83
CA SER A 586 -10.42 0.17 21.62
C SER A 586 -11.60 -0.26 20.74
N ARG A 587 -12.31 0.69 20.11
CA ARG A 587 -13.46 0.41 19.23
C ARG A 587 -13.09 -0.21 17.87
N THR A 588 -11.91 -0.78 17.74
CA THR A 588 -11.45 -1.44 16.52
C THR A 588 -11.60 -2.95 16.59
N SER A 589 -11.65 -3.62 15.45
CA SER A 589 -11.69 -5.09 15.30
C SER A 589 -10.48 -5.85 15.88
N ARG A 590 -9.46 -5.13 16.34
CA ARG A 590 -8.24 -5.70 16.95
C ARG A 590 -8.40 -5.93 18.47
N ARG A 591 -9.62 -5.88 18.97
CA ARG A 591 -9.90 -6.10 20.39
C ARG A 591 -9.71 -7.57 20.75
N PRO A 592 -9.15 -7.88 21.93
CA PRO A 592 -9.06 -9.25 22.39
C PRO A 592 -10.43 -9.84 22.66
N VAL A 593 -10.64 -11.08 22.26
CA VAL A 593 -11.82 -11.88 22.57
C VAL A 593 -11.44 -12.86 23.68
N THR A 594 -12.25 -12.95 24.73
CA THR A 594 -12.08 -13.91 25.83
C THR A 594 -13.25 -14.89 25.87
N TRP A 595 -13.09 -16.01 26.56
CA TRP A 595 -14.21 -16.93 26.78
C TRP A 595 -15.38 -16.26 27.52
N ALA A 596 -15.08 -15.33 28.44
CA ALA A 596 -16.11 -14.52 29.09
C ALA A 596 -16.88 -13.64 28.10
N GLY A 597 -16.18 -13.06 27.11
CA GLY A 597 -16.79 -12.32 26.01
C GLY A 597 -17.68 -13.19 25.13
N VAL A 598 -17.24 -14.41 24.81
CA VAL A 598 -18.06 -15.39 24.07
C VAL A 598 -19.32 -15.73 24.85
N ALA A 599 -19.21 -15.94 26.17
CA ALA A 599 -20.37 -16.22 27.05
C ALA A 599 -21.37 -15.04 27.06
N ARG A 600 -20.90 -13.82 27.26
CA ARG A 600 -21.75 -12.61 27.23
C ARG A 600 -22.47 -12.41 25.89
N ALA A 601 -21.81 -12.76 24.80
CA ALA A 601 -22.33 -12.55 23.45
C ALA A 601 -23.03 -13.80 22.86
N ALA A 602 -23.18 -14.89 23.61
CA ALA A 602 -23.59 -16.20 23.10
C ALA A 602 -24.84 -16.16 22.19
N ASP A 603 -25.91 -15.49 22.64
CA ASP A 603 -27.16 -15.41 21.87
C ASP A 603 -26.98 -14.58 20.58
N ARG A 604 -26.21 -13.48 20.62
CA ARG A 604 -25.89 -12.69 19.44
C ARG A 604 -25.01 -13.47 18.47
N LEU A 605 -24.07 -14.26 18.97
CA LEU A 605 -23.23 -15.13 18.15
C LEU A 605 -24.05 -16.20 17.44
N ARG A 606 -24.98 -16.86 18.16
CA ARG A 606 -25.92 -17.83 17.55
C ARG A 606 -26.78 -17.17 16.48
N ALA A 607 -27.36 -16.02 16.77
CA ALA A 607 -28.16 -15.24 15.81
C ALA A 607 -27.33 -14.82 14.59
N SER A 608 -26.01 -14.64 14.73
CA SER A 608 -25.07 -14.31 13.67
C SER A 608 -24.54 -15.53 12.90
N GLY A 609 -25.07 -16.73 13.16
CA GLY A 609 -24.62 -17.96 12.51
C GLY A 609 -23.24 -18.45 12.93
N VAL A 610 -22.76 -18.06 14.13
CA VAL A 610 -21.50 -18.56 14.68
C VAL A 610 -21.73 -19.95 15.27
N ALA A 611 -21.10 -20.96 14.67
CA ALA A 611 -21.25 -22.36 15.06
C ALA A 611 -20.23 -22.80 16.12
N ALA A 612 -19.02 -22.23 16.09
CA ALA A 612 -17.93 -22.66 16.95
C ALA A 612 -17.04 -21.50 17.42
N ALA A 613 -16.48 -21.63 18.61
CA ALA A 613 -15.41 -20.81 19.16
C ALA A 613 -14.13 -21.65 19.32
N VAL A 614 -12.96 -21.04 19.07
CA VAL A 614 -11.65 -21.74 19.13
C VAL A 614 -10.70 -20.97 20.03
N GLY A 615 -10.10 -21.64 21.00
CA GLY A 615 -9.15 -21.02 21.92
C GLY A 615 -8.08 -21.99 22.43
N ALA A 616 -6.93 -21.45 22.87
CA ALA A 616 -5.85 -22.24 23.44
C ALA A 616 -6.11 -22.72 24.87
N SER A 617 -6.97 -22.00 25.62
CA SER A 617 -7.41 -22.39 26.95
C SER A 617 -8.75 -23.10 26.89
N GLU A 618 -9.03 -23.90 27.93
CA GLU A 618 -10.28 -24.62 28.08
C GLU A 618 -11.47 -23.65 28.20
N PRO A 619 -12.59 -23.89 27.48
CA PRO A 619 -13.78 -23.10 27.59
C PRO A 619 -14.53 -23.36 28.92
N PRO A 620 -15.33 -22.39 29.42
CA PRO A 620 -16.15 -22.60 30.63
C PRO A 620 -17.21 -23.67 30.41
N ALA A 621 -17.47 -24.48 31.47
CA ALA A 621 -18.47 -25.53 31.42
C ALA A 621 -19.91 -24.96 31.29
N GLY A 622 -20.83 -25.76 30.73
CA GLY A 622 -22.28 -25.48 30.70
C GLY A 622 -22.75 -24.48 29.64
N LEU A 623 -21.88 -23.87 28.87
CA LEU A 623 -22.26 -22.87 27.84
C LEU A 623 -22.40 -23.47 26.43
N PHE A 624 -21.67 -24.54 26.15
CA PHE A 624 -21.49 -25.10 24.80
C PHE A 624 -22.20 -26.44 24.65
N GLU A 625 -22.75 -26.72 23.47
CA GLU A 625 -23.39 -28.00 23.14
C GLU A 625 -22.37 -29.16 23.16
N ALA A 626 -21.20 -28.90 22.69
CA ALA A 626 -20.08 -29.85 22.68
C ALA A 626 -18.76 -29.12 22.76
N VAL A 627 -17.80 -29.72 23.45
CA VAL A 627 -16.43 -29.22 23.59
C VAL A 627 -15.47 -30.37 23.25
N GLU A 628 -14.55 -30.11 22.35
CA GLU A 628 -13.53 -31.07 21.94
C GLU A 628 -12.15 -30.43 21.91
N ARG A 629 -11.11 -31.20 22.17
CA ARG A 629 -9.72 -30.75 22.04
C ARG A 629 -9.13 -31.28 20.76
N VAL A 630 -8.62 -30.38 19.90
CA VAL A 630 -7.98 -30.71 18.64
C VAL A 630 -6.55 -30.20 18.68
N GLY A 631 -5.61 -31.10 18.92
CA GLY A 631 -4.20 -30.73 19.15
C GLY A 631 -4.05 -29.78 20.34
N PRO A 632 -3.42 -28.59 20.14
CA PRO A 632 -3.17 -27.65 21.24
C PRO A 632 -4.34 -26.70 21.53
N VAL A 633 -5.45 -26.80 20.85
CA VAL A 633 -6.59 -25.89 21.01
C VAL A 633 -7.89 -26.62 21.35
N TRP A 634 -8.84 -25.87 21.87
CA TRP A 634 -10.20 -26.29 22.14
C TRP A 634 -11.15 -25.73 21.10
N ILE A 635 -12.06 -26.57 20.60
CA ILE A 635 -13.17 -26.19 19.75
C ILE A 635 -14.45 -26.36 20.55
N ALA A 636 -15.19 -25.29 20.77
CA ALA A 636 -16.42 -25.26 21.55
C ALA A 636 -17.59 -24.90 20.62
N ARG A 637 -18.57 -25.81 20.47
CA ARG A 637 -19.75 -25.64 19.61
C ARG A 637 -20.84 -24.87 20.36
N LEU A 638 -21.35 -23.78 19.75
CA LEU A 638 -22.28 -22.89 20.41
C LEU A 638 -23.71 -23.45 20.48
N GLY A 639 -24.07 -24.43 19.65
CA GLY A 639 -25.44 -24.91 19.57
C GLY A 639 -26.42 -23.86 19.07
N GLY A 640 -27.66 -24.24 18.85
CA GLY A 640 -28.75 -23.37 18.42
C GLY A 640 -29.31 -23.73 17.04
N PRO A 641 -30.40 -23.07 16.63
CA PRO A 641 -31.02 -23.35 15.35
C PRO A 641 -30.00 -23.08 14.23
N ARG A 642 -29.78 -24.10 13.40
CA ARG A 642 -28.99 -23.91 12.18
C ARG A 642 -29.76 -22.91 11.32
N PRO A 643 -29.10 -21.85 10.81
CA PRO A 643 -29.75 -20.96 9.87
C PRO A 643 -30.32 -21.79 8.72
N GLU A 644 -31.51 -21.41 8.23
CA GLU A 644 -32.12 -22.03 7.05
C GLU A 644 -31.06 -22.11 5.94
N ARG A 645 -31.10 -23.16 5.11
CA ARG A 645 -30.09 -23.39 4.06
C ARG A 645 -30.07 -22.20 3.12
N PHE A 646 -29.05 -21.37 3.26
CA PHE A 646 -28.79 -20.24 2.39
C PHE A 646 -27.98 -20.71 1.18
N GLY A 647 -28.37 -20.28 -0.02
CA GLY A 647 -27.57 -20.43 -1.24
C GLY A 647 -26.26 -19.65 -1.16
N PRO A 648 -25.54 -19.45 -2.25
CA PRO A 648 -24.08 -19.32 -2.30
C PRO A 648 -23.41 -18.20 -1.50
N GLY A 649 -24.10 -17.30 -0.85
CA GLY A 649 -23.48 -16.21 -0.06
C GLY A 649 -22.71 -15.19 -0.90
N ASP A 650 -21.85 -14.39 -0.26
CA ASP A 650 -21.00 -13.39 -0.91
C ASP A 650 -21.83 -12.40 -1.77
N GLY A 651 -22.80 -11.72 -1.11
CA GLY A 651 -23.69 -10.73 -1.72
C GLY A 651 -24.88 -11.31 -2.49
N ARG A 652 -25.10 -12.64 -2.46
CA ARG A 652 -26.20 -13.30 -3.10
C ARG A 652 -26.70 -14.49 -2.27
N PHE A 653 -27.96 -14.42 -1.82
CA PHE A 653 -28.60 -15.50 -1.09
C PHE A 653 -29.87 -15.94 -1.80
N ASP A 654 -30.08 -17.23 -1.90
CA ASP A 654 -31.30 -17.87 -2.34
C ASP A 654 -31.74 -18.83 -1.24
N VAL A 655 -32.93 -18.60 -0.65
CA VAL A 655 -33.41 -19.29 0.55
C VAL A 655 -34.79 -19.87 0.25
N ILE A 656 -34.99 -21.15 0.53
CA ILE A 656 -36.31 -21.73 0.55
C ILE A 656 -36.82 -21.73 1.98
N VAL A 657 -37.88 -21.00 2.22
CA VAL A 657 -38.47 -20.78 3.53
C VAL A 657 -39.69 -21.68 3.69
N ASN A 658 -39.74 -22.49 4.75
CA ASN A 658 -40.82 -23.41 5.04
C ASN A 658 -42.18 -22.68 5.20
N PRO A 659 -43.32 -23.34 4.97
CA PRO A 659 -44.63 -22.74 5.21
C PRO A 659 -44.81 -22.27 6.64
N SER A 660 -45.66 -21.24 6.84
CA SER A 660 -46.05 -20.76 8.17
C SER A 660 -47.46 -20.19 8.08
N ALA A 661 -48.34 -20.64 8.99
CA ALA A 661 -49.70 -20.17 9.08
C ALA A 661 -49.78 -18.71 9.58
N THR A 662 -48.72 -18.16 10.14
CA THR A 662 -48.65 -16.76 10.62
C THR A 662 -47.53 -15.99 9.87
N PRO A 663 -47.68 -14.67 9.72
CA PRO A 663 -46.59 -13.84 9.21
C PRO A 663 -45.35 -14.02 10.07
N ARG A 664 -44.19 -14.13 9.45
CA ARG A 664 -42.92 -14.27 10.18
C ARG A 664 -41.84 -13.38 9.60
N ARG A 665 -40.82 -13.16 10.37
CA ARG A 665 -39.64 -12.42 9.98
C ARG A 665 -38.49 -13.40 9.69
N LEU A 666 -37.98 -13.39 8.47
CA LEU A 666 -36.77 -14.09 8.09
C LEU A 666 -35.56 -13.22 8.43
N VAL A 667 -34.75 -13.68 9.37
CA VAL A 667 -33.49 -13.00 9.74
C VAL A 667 -32.34 -13.71 9.07
N ILE A 668 -31.50 -12.96 8.37
CA ILE A 668 -30.32 -13.45 7.70
C ILE A 668 -29.10 -12.95 8.48
N PRO A 669 -28.12 -13.82 8.81
CA PRO A 669 -26.97 -13.47 9.65
C PRO A 669 -25.92 -12.65 8.89
N GLU A 670 -26.35 -11.59 8.20
CA GLU A 670 -25.53 -10.62 7.49
C GLU A 670 -25.82 -9.22 8.03
N THR A 671 -24.84 -8.34 7.97
CA THR A 671 -25.04 -6.94 8.35
C THR A 671 -26.00 -6.25 7.40
N TYR A 672 -27.00 -5.56 7.98
CA TYR A 672 -27.88 -4.71 7.19
C TYR A 672 -27.10 -3.54 6.56
N ASP A 673 -27.34 -3.35 5.27
CA ASP A 673 -26.93 -2.17 4.51
C ASP A 673 -28.03 -1.79 3.52
N PRO A 674 -28.28 -0.49 3.26
CA PRO A 674 -29.32 -0.06 2.33
C PRO A 674 -29.14 -0.56 0.87
N GLY A 675 -27.95 -1.04 0.53
CA GLY A 675 -27.68 -1.67 -0.78
C GLY A 675 -28.26 -3.07 -0.95
N TRP A 676 -28.84 -3.67 0.09
CA TRP A 676 -29.53 -4.96 -0.03
C TRP A 676 -30.92 -4.82 -0.62
N ARG A 677 -31.27 -5.73 -1.54
CA ARG A 677 -32.60 -5.88 -2.15
C ARG A 677 -33.07 -7.32 -1.99
N ALA A 678 -34.36 -7.52 -1.78
CA ALA A 678 -34.98 -8.83 -1.59
C ALA A 678 -36.19 -9.02 -2.49
N TRP A 679 -36.39 -10.28 -2.90
CA TRP A 679 -37.56 -10.71 -3.68
C TRP A 679 -38.15 -11.95 -3.01
N VAL A 680 -39.47 -11.99 -2.90
CA VAL A 680 -40.24 -13.16 -2.46
C VAL A 680 -41.09 -13.60 -3.64
N GLU A 681 -40.86 -14.81 -4.12
CA GLU A 681 -41.55 -15.37 -5.34
C GLU A 681 -41.46 -14.37 -6.53
N GLY A 682 -40.31 -13.71 -6.69
CA GLY A 682 -40.08 -12.74 -7.78
C GLY A 682 -40.60 -11.33 -7.52
N VAL A 683 -41.36 -11.09 -6.45
CA VAL A 683 -41.88 -9.75 -6.09
C VAL A 683 -40.88 -9.07 -5.14
N GLU A 684 -40.47 -7.86 -5.47
CA GLU A 684 -39.55 -7.09 -4.64
C GLU A 684 -40.21 -6.67 -3.33
N VAL A 685 -39.53 -6.90 -2.21
CA VAL A 685 -39.98 -6.57 -0.85
C VAL A 685 -38.93 -5.75 -0.11
N ALA A 686 -39.42 -4.97 0.87
CA ALA A 686 -38.50 -4.12 1.67
C ALA A 686 -37.60 -4.97 2.57
N VAL A 687 -36.32 -4.63 2.58
CA VAL A 687 -35.32 -5.17 3.50
C VAL A 687 -35.26 -4.27 4.72
N LYS A 688 -35.21 -4.85 5.90
CA LYS A 688 -35.19 -4.14 7.21
C LYS A 688 -33.97 -4.54 8.03
N ALA A 689 -33.64 -3.72 9.01
CA ALA A 689 -32.62 -4.04 10.00
C ALA A 689 -33.31 -4.72 11.21
N GLU A 690 -32.91 -5.95 11.52
CA GLU A 690 -33.27 -6.61 12.77
C GLU A 690 -32.28 -6.20 13.86
N SER A 691 -32.81 -5.77 15.00
CA SER A 691 -32.02 -5.32 16.16
C SER A 691 -30.91 -4.31 15.78
N ALA A 692 -31.22 -3.44 14.79
CA ALA A 692 -30.34 -2.41 14.23
C ALA A 692 -29.00 -2.93 13.63
N ALA A 693 -28.90 -4.22 13.34
CA ALA A 693 -27.64 -4.81 12.83
C ALA A 693 -27.83 -5.85 11.73
N LEU A 694 -28.70 -6.84 11.94
CA LEU A 694 -28.85 -7.96 11.01
C LEU A 694 -29.90 -7.67 9.93
N LEU A 695 -29.74 -8.38 8.80
CA LEU A 695 -30.62 -8.29 7.65
C LEU A 695 -31.92 -9.03 7.92
N ALA A 696 -33.09 -8.43 7.63
CA ALA A 696 -34.38 -9.08 7.81
C ALA A 696 -35.37 -8.79 6.68
N VAL A 697 -36.24 -9.76 6.43
CA VAL A 697 -37.33 -9.68 5.47
C VAL A 697 -38.62 -10.15 6.12
N ASP A 698 -39.68 -9.36 6.09
CA ASP A 698 -40.99 -9.77 6.59
C ASP A 698 -41.71 -10.64 5.54
N LEU A 699 -42.14 -11.81 5.94
CA LEU A 699 -42.84 -12.79 5.09
C LEU A 699 -44.27 -12.91 5.57
N PRO A 700 -45.28 -12.77 4.66
CA PRO A 700 -46.67 -13.05 5.02
C PRO A 700 -46.88 -14.55 5.24
N ALA A 701 -48.02 -14.92 5.88
CA ALA A 701 -48.42 -16.33 6.04
C ALA A 701 -48.47 -17.04 4.68
N ALA A 702 -48.11 -18.32 4.65
CA ALA A 702 -48.08 -19.14 3.42
C ALA A 702 -48.24 -20.62 3.74
N ASP A 703 -49.03 -21.33 2.94
CA ASP A 703 -49.25 -22.77 3.02
C ASP A 703 -48.21 -23.57 2.27
N LEU A 704 -47.46 -22.96 1.37
CA LEU A 704 -46.39 -23.56 0.57
C LEU A 704 -45.02 -22.95 0.90
N PRO A 705 -43.94 -23.73 0.69
CA PRO A 705 -42.59 -23.19 0.76
C PRO A 705 -42.41 -22.01 -0.20
N ARG A 706 -41.69 -20.98 0.22
CA ARG A 706 -41.43 -19.77 -0.59
C ARG A 706 -39.95 -19.61 -0.88
N TRP A 707 -39.66 -19.18 -2.10
CA TRP A 707 -38.34 -18.82 -2.51
C TRP A 707 -38.09 -17.32 -2.22
N VAL A 708 -37.05 -17.04 -1.46
CA VAL A 708 -36.59 -15.68 -1.12
C VAL A 708 -35.20 -15.48 -1.71
N ALA A 709 -35.07 -14.49 -2.59
CA ALA A 709 -33.79 -14.09 -3.17
C ALA A 709 -33.33 -12.76 -2.57
N LEU A 710 -32.06 -12.67 -2.17
CA LEU A 710 -31.44 -11.42 -1.74
C LEU A 710 -30.20 -11.14 -2.59
N ARG A 711 -30.01 -9.86 -2.93
CA ARG A 711 -28.89 -9.39 -3.73
C ARG A 711 -28.36 -8.09 -3.14
N TYR A 712 -27.03 -8.01 -2.98
CA TYR A 712 -26.37 -6.76 -2.63
C TYR A 712 -26.06 -5.99 -3.92
N ASP A 713 -26.73 -4.88 -4.10
CA ASP A 713 -26.70 -4.09 -5.34
C ASP A 713 -26.84 -2.59 -5.03
N PRO A 714 -25.81 -2.02 -4.40
CA PRO A 714 -25.83 -0.62 -3.96
C PRO A 714 -25.88 0.34 -5.18
N PRO A 715 -26.81 1.32 -5.17
CA PRO A 715 -27.01 2.23 -6.31
C PRO A 715 -25.77 3.08 -6.61
N GLU A 716 -25.00 3.43 -5.60
CA GLU A 716 -23.73 4.19 -5.76
C GLU A 716 -22.71 3.46 -6.65
N VAL A 717 -22.67 2.12 -6.65
CA VAL A 717 -21.81 1.36 -7.55
C VAL A 717 -22.26 1.48 -8.99
N ARG A 718 -23.56 1.41 -9.25
CA ARG A 718 -24.10 1.55 -10.61
C ARG A 718 -23.76 2.90 -11.23
N TRP A 719 -24.02 3.99 -10.48
CA TRP A 719 -23.70 5.35 -10.95
C TRP A 719 -22.20 5.57 -11.12
N SER A 720 -21.39 5.04 -10.22
CA SER A 720 -19.94 5.15 -10.31
C SER A 720 -19.35 4.36 -11.49
N LEU A 721 -19.94 3.22 -11.87
CA LEU A 721 -19.58 2.49 -13.09
C LEU A 721 -19.84 3.34 -14.35
N VAL A 722 -20.99 4.01 -14.41
CA VAL A 722 -21.30 4.95 -15.52
C VAL A 722 -20.26 6.08 -15.57
N ALA A 723 -19.98 6.70 -14.42
CA ALA A 723 -18.98 7.76 -14.33
C ALA A 723 -17.58 7.29 -14.78
N SER A 724 -17.18 6.08 -14.35
CA SER A 724 -15.91 5.48 -14.77
C SER A 724 -15.88 5.20 -16.28
N GLY A 725 -16.99 4.73 -16.86
CA GLY A 725 -17.13 4.55 -18.31
C GLY A 725 -16.96 5.87 -19.07
N VAL A 726 -17.60 6.93 -18.61
CA VAL A 726 -17.43 8.29 -19.17
C VAL A 726 -15.98 8.74 -19.08
N GLY A 727 -15.34 8.56 -17.92
CA GLY A 727 -13.93 8.87 -17.73
C GLY A 727 -12.99 8.13 -18.69
N LEU A 728 -13.23 6.84 -18.90
CA LEU A 728 -12.46 6.02 -19.87
C LEU A 728 -12.70 6.48 -21.32
N CYS A 729 -13.94 6.81 -21.70
CA CYS A 729 -14.25 7.37 -23.01
C CYS A 729 -13.53 8.70 -23.24
N LEU A 730 -13.54 9.61 -22.25
CA LEU A 730 -12.82 10.89 -22.33
C LEU A 730 -11.30 10.69 -22.47
N ALA A 731 -10.73 9.73 -21.74
CA ALA A 731 -9.33 9.39 -21.86
C ALA A 731 -9.00 8.80 -23.24
N ALA A 732 -9.79 7.88 -23.76
CA ALA A 732 -9.63 7.29 -25.09
C ALA A 732 -9.70 8.34 -26.19
N LEU A 733 -10.72 9.20 -26.17
CA LEU A 733 -10.87 10.32 -27.10
C LEU A 733 -9.67 11.28 -27.03
N GLY A 734 -9.19 11.58 -25.81
CA GLY A 734 -8.00 12.40 -25.62
C GLY A 734 -6.74 11.80 -26.23
N LEU A 735 -6.54 10.47 -26.12
CA LEU A 735 -5.38 9.77 -26.68
C LEU A 735 -5.40 9.72 -28.22
N ILE A 736 -6.59 9.59 -28.82
CA ILE A 736 -6.79 9.52 -30.28
C ILE A 736 -6.76 10.90 -30.92
N ALA A 737 -7.03 11.95 -30.15
CA ALA A 737 -7.08 13.32 -30.64
C ALA A 737 -5.83 13.71 -31.46
N PRO A 738 -5.98 14.41 -32.61
CA PRO A 738 -4.86 14.80 -33.48
C PRO A 738 -3.78 15.54 -32.70
N LYS A 739 -2.51 15.33 -33.06
CA LYS A 739 -1.37 15.99 -32.39
C LYS A 739 -1.45 17.52 -32.35
N LYS A 740 -2.25 18.14 -33.23
CA LYS A 740 -2.49 19.59 -33.31
C LYS A 740 -3.70 20.06 -32.49
N ALA A 741 -4.51 19.15 -31.93
CA ALA A 741 -5.64 19.55 -31.08
C ALA A 741 -5.12 20.17 -29.76
N VAL A 742 -5.17 21.47 -29.66
CA VAL A 742 -4.76 22.27 -28.50
C VAL A 742 -6.04 22.75 -27.81
N PHE A 743 -6.07 22.77 -26.48
CA PHE A 743 -7.14 23.38 -25.72
C PHE A 743 -7.35 24.83 -26.14
N GLY A 744 -8.44 25.10 -26.83
CA GLY A 744 -8.91 26.44 -27.13
C GLY A 744 -10.06 26.77 -26.17
N VAL A 745 -9.81 27.58 -25.15
CA VAL A 745 -10.88 28.28 -24.45
C VAL A 745 -11.19 29.56 -25.26
N GLY A 746 -12.04 29.41 -26.29
CA GLY A 746 -12.72 30.53 -26.89
C GLY A 746 -13.88 30.91 -26.00
N ALA A 747 -14.07 32.21 -25.79
CA ALA A 747 -15.18 32.76 -25.04
C ALA A 747 -16.51 32.18 -25.51
N ALA A 748 -17.36 31.81 -24.55
CA ALA A 748 -18.80 31.54 -24.67
C ALA A 748 -19.29 30.77 -25.90
N GLY A 749 -19.62 29.51 -25.75
CA GLY A 749 -20.69 28.84 -26.48
C GLY A 749 -20.45 28.59 -27.97
N ARG A 750 -19.75 27.47 -28.25
CA ARG A 750 -19.99 26.51 -29.34
C ARG A 750 -18.87 25.50 -29.33
N VAL A 751 -19.13 24.35 -28.74
CA VAL A 751 -18.33 23.13 -29.04
C VAL A 751 -18.75 22.76 -30.46
N GLY A 752 -17.93 23.18 -31.43
CA GLY A 752 -18.14 22.87 -32.83
C GLY A 752 -17.85 21.42 -33.11
N LEU A 753 -18.86 20.58 -33.11
CA LEU A 753 -18.85 19.22 -33.71
C LEU A 753 -18.59 19.27 -35.24
N GLU A 754 -18.51 20.47 -35.86
CA GLU A 754 -18.36 20.66 -37.29
C GLU A 754 -16.95 20.34 -37.84
N SER A 755 -15.91 20.23 -37.01
CA SER A 755 -14.55 19.93 -37.52
C SER A 755 -14.26 18.42 -37.71
N ILE A 756 -15.18 17.55 -37.33
CA ILE A 756 -15.01 16.07 -37.43
C ILE A 756 -15.72 15.53 -38.70
N LEU A 757 -16.58 16.29 -39.35
CA LEU A 757 -17.42 15.84 -40.45
C LEU A 757 -17.19 16.54 -41.80
N ARG A 758 -16.04 17.16 -42.08
CA ARG A 758 -15.75 17.65 -43.44
C ARG A 758 -15.01 16.61 -44.24
N PRO A 759 -15.57 16.13 -45.39
CA PRO A 759 -14.85 15.28 -46.30
C PRO A 759 -13.76 16.07 -47.03
N THR A 760 -12.62 15.47 -47.24
CA THR A 760 -11.48 15.96 -48.01
C THR A 760 -11.91 16.33 -49.45
N PRO A 761 -11.61 17.53 -49.97
CA PRO A 761 -11.82 17.80 -51.38
C PRO A 761 -10.75 17.10 -52.21
N GLY A 762 -11.22 16.39 -53.25
CA GLY A 762 -10.39 15.63 -54.20
C GLY A 762 -9.43 16.53 -54.99
N ARG A 763 -8.29 15.95 -55.27
CA ARG A 763 -7.31 16.46 -56.28
C ARG A 763 -8.01 16.56 -57.64
N ARG A 764 -8.00 17.75 -58.23
CA ARG A 764 -8.09 17.92 -59.70
C ARG A 764 -6.73 18.26 -60.26
N ALA A 765 -6.36 17.49 -61.28
CA ALA A 765 -5.22 17.72 -62.15
C ALA A 765 -5.58 18.73 -63.28
N GLY A 766 -4.59 19.42 -63.81
CA GLY A 766 -4.72 20.22 -65.08
C GLY A 766 -3.75 21.38 -65.09
N SER A 767 -2.71 21.21 -65.64
CA SER A 767 -1.76 21.52 -66.72
C SER A 767 -1.62 23.01 -67.13
N PRO A 768 -0.58 23.34 -67.93
CA PRO A 768 0.33 24.46 -67.68
C PRO A 768 0.21 25.55 -68.73
N THR A 769 0.83 26.70 -68.50
CA THR A 769 1.39 27.61 -69.60
C THR A 769 2.10 28.79 -68.96
N GLU A 770 3.37 28.98 -69.40
CA GLU A 770 4.04 30.16 -69.93
C GLU A 770 3.89 31.51 -69.20
N GLY A 771 4.85 32.25 -68.81
CA GLY A 771 6.06 32.62 -69.39
C GLY A 771 6.56 33.96 -68.88
N ARG A 772 7.84 34.17 -68.89
CA ARG A 772 8.60 35.43 -69.01
C ARG A 772 8.81 36.39 -67.85
N ASP A 773 9.99 36.42 -67.44
CA ASP A 773 11.00 37.50 -67.49
C ASP A 773 10.95 38.64 -66.49
N ALA A 774 11.98 38.72 -65.82
CA ALA A 774 13.03 39.80 -65.86
C ALA A 774 13.21 40.52 -64.48
N ASP A 775 14.49 40.51 -64.15
CA ASP A 775 15.29 41.53 -63.49
C ASP A 775 15.23 41.80 -62.01
N GLY A 776 16.36 41.45 -61.41
CA GLY A 776 16.84 42.04 -60.14
C GLY A 776 17.23 43.52 -60.32
N PRO A 777 17.94 44.19 -59.45
CA PRO A 777 18.74 43.68 -58.32
C PRO A 777 18.76 44.59 -57.08
N LEU A 778 19.41 44.05 -56.01
CA LEU A 778 20.32 44.71 -55.05
C LEU A 778 19.89 45.84 -54.10
N HIS A 779 20.44 45.66 -52.92
CA HIS A 779 20.84 46.59 -51.80
C HIS A 779 19.85 46.84 -50.67
N VAL A 780 20.20 46.52 -49.56
CA VAL A 780 20.97 46.79 -48.33
C VAL A 780 20.48 45.91 -47.26
#